data_356714f7e37fb6e5522603ce13eb62fe
#
_entry.id   356714f7e37fb6e5522603ce13eb62fe
#
_cell.length_a   1.000
_cell.length_b   1.000
_cell.length_c   1.000
_cell.angle_alpha   90.00
_cell.angle_beta   90.00
_cell.angle_gamma   90.00
#
_symmetry.space_group_name_H-M   'P 1'
#
loop_
_entity.id
_entity.type
_entity.pdbx_description
1 polymer ?
#
loop_
_entity_poly.entity_id
_entity_poly.type
_entity_poly.pdbx_seq_one_letter_code
_entity_poly.pdbx_strand_id
1 'polypeptide(L)'
;MRQFIAALLFFAVAAQAATEREVAEWVLRWEGSLILEGSTTPIRDVFQLPAGDLHIASIDLSAAVMHPVELRKLEGLTHLRQLYLPGKIWNPGAGNEDKTGVFEALATLTSVERLAFSWHFNSNIEIKDKDIGKLAPWTGLKQFRCAQCRLSKPKLSVFGELRDLDLSDNPLTDEGLASLAGLRNLKHLILRNTLVTDSGLKSLENLTALEELDLSGTRITGRGLEHLRNLKSLRTLNLLGAQVPDESMDILAGMKSLEVLNLYRTLVTNSGLSSLHSLKNLTDVDVRYSRVTTNGVEALRAALPEVKVRFDGAGLAKTPREGAAKPTDSSSQAIAKWVRLMGGSAELVDGRLTSVNLASTSLSDAQLAFLENLTDLQKLELQVTQISDLGLASVQRLTGLRELNLSNTTVSSTGLGKLAALSHLETLKISGTLVDAPGLAQLKGIPALRDLDLSGSHVADRGLENIALLTGLRTLRLRYLDITDAGLGGLTKLSKLESLDLSSTEITDAGLKQIAALTNLRELYLNYTGIGNAGLAALKPLQQLQRLELIHTHANDQGIASVAGLQNLRIAKLDYLTLDDQAVTVLKGLPRLRELSLDNTGITDQGAQTLRSMTELRALNIYHTLVTENAWLALKTALPECQIVFDRDSALPNRRIRQ
;
A
#
# COMPACT_ATOMS: atom_id res chain seq x y z
N MET A 1 8.02 -63.09 -48.98
CA MET A 1 9.42 -63.19 -48.51
C MET A 1 10.23 -62.10 -49.22
N ARG A 2 10.44 -61.00 -48.63
CA ARG A 2 11.57 -60.06 -48.76
C ARG A 2 11.26 -58.83 -47.90
N GLN A 3 12.07 -58.72 -46.90
CA GLN A 3 12.09 -57.67 -45.92
C GLN A 3 12.41 -56.33 -46.59
N PHE A 4 11.64 -55.27 -46.31
CA PHE A 4 12.09 -53.89 -46.46
C PHE A 4 12.22 -53.29 -45.06
N ILE A 5 13.46 -53.23 -44.58
CA ILE A 5 13.85 -52.43 -43.42
C ILE A 5 13.99 -50.99 -43.95
N ALA A 6 13.03 -50.15 -43.64
CA ALA A 6 13.18 -48.70 -43.80
C ALA A 6 13.85 -48.14 -42.52
N ALA A 7 15.12 -47.83 -42.61
CA ALA A 7 15.87 -47.10 -41.59
C ALA A 7 15.35 -45.66 -41.59
N LEU A 8 14.55 -45.28 -40.59
CA LEU A 8 14.24 -43.91 -40.22
C LEU A 8 15.50 -43.30 -39.61
N LEU A 9 16.26 -42.57 -40.41
CA LEU A 9 17.25 -41.61 -39.94
C LEU A 9 16.49 -40.40 -39.38
N PHE A 10 16.30 -40.38 -38.04
CA PHE A 10 15.99 -39.16 -37.34
C PHE A 10 17.25 -38.28 -37.38
N PHE A 11 17.32 -37.35 -38.29
CA PHE A 11 18.17 -36.17 -38.15
C PHE A 11 17.62 -35.35 -36.99
N ALA A 12 18.22 -35.49 -35.80
CA ALA A 12 18.14 -34.49 -34.78
C ALA A 12 18.86 -33.25 -35.36
N VAL A 13 18.11 -32.34 -35.95
CA VAL A 13 18.60 -30.98 -36.19
C VAL A 13 18.80 -30.40 -34.79
N ALA A 14 20.03 -30.39 -34.33
CA ALA A 14 20.41 -29.55 -33.19
C ALA A 14 19.98 -28.13 -33.59
N ALA A 15 19.02 -27.55 -32.88
CA ALA A 15 18.62 -26.18 -33.07
C ALA A 15 19.90 -25.34 -32.85
N GLN A 16 20.44 -24.80 -33.93
CA GLN A 16 21.62 -23.96 -33.89
C GLN A 16 21.21 -22.70 -33.12
N ALA A 17 21.93 -22.33 -32.07
CA ALA A 17 21.68 -21.11 -31.31
C ALA A 17 21.64 -19.92 -32.28
N ALA A 18 20.69 -19.03 -32.13
CA ALA A 18 20.55 -17.84 -32.98
C ALA A 18 21.84 -17.00 -32.87
N THR A 19 22.28 -16.46 -34.00
CA THR A 19 23.43 -15.53 -34.00
C THR A 19 23.06 -14.24 -33.25
N GLU A 20 24.02 -13.54 -32.67
CA GLU A 20 23.77 -12.26 -31.96
C GLU A 20 23.08 -11.23 -32.89
N ARG A 21 23.36 -11.28 -34.20
CA ARG A 21 22.67 -10.44 -35.19
C ARG A 21 21.19 -10.79 -35.33
N GLU A 22 20.87 -12.06 -35.43
CA GLU A 22 19.46 -12.51 -35.50
C GLU A 22 18.70 -12.15 -34.22
N VAL A 23 19.35 -12.24 -33.07
CA VAL A 23 18.79 -11.78 -31.79
C VAL A 23 18.60 -10.26 -31.79
N ALA A 24 19.57 -9.48 -32.27
CA ALA A 24 19.47 -8.04 -32.36
C ALA A 24 18.27 -7.60 -33.22
N GLU A 25 18.14 -8.18 -34.42
CA GLU A 25 17.00 -7.91 -35.30
C GLU A 25 15.68 -8.32 -34.67
N TRP A 26 15.62 -9.46 -33.96
CA TRP A 26 14.45 -9.92 -33.24
C TRP A 26 14.06 -8.95 -32.12
N VAL A 27 15.01 -8.48 -31.29
CA VAL A 27 14.76 -7.48 -30.25
C VAL A 27 14.13 -6.22 -30.82
N LEU A 28 14.67 -5.71 -31.93
CA LEU A 28 14.19 -4.48 -32.57
C LEU A 28 12.80 -4.65 -33.21
N ARG A 29 12.49 -5.84 -33.74
CA ARG A 29 11.13 -6.15 -34.27
C ARG A 29 10.06 -6.17 -33.16
N TRP A 30 10.43 -6.46 -31.91
CA TRP A 30 9.55 -6.39 -30.76
C TRP A 30 9.54 -4.98 -30.11
N GLU A 31 9.96 -3.95 -30.86
CA GLU A 31 10.04 -2.57 -30.38
C GLU A 31 10.96 -2.42 -29.16
N GLY A 32 11.87 -3.37 -28.95
CA GLY A 32 12.91 -3.30 -27.92
C GLY A 32 14.06 -2.38 -28.36
N SER A 33 15.04 -2.25 -27.47
CA SER A 33 16.30 -1.59 -27.78
C SER A 33 17.48 -2.42 -27.28
N LEU A 34 18.65 -2.19 -27.87
CA LEU A 34 19.87 -2.85 -27.47
C LEU A 34 21.07 -1.90 -27.49
N ILE A 35 22.10 -2.24 -26.72
CA ILE A 35 23.37 -1.54 -26.69
C ILE A 35 24.44 -2.58 -27.01
N LEU A 36 25.33 -2.25 -27.97
CA LEU A 36 26.44 -3.09 -28.33
C LEU A 36 27.64 -2.87 -27.38
N GLU A 37 28.51 -3.87 -27.28
CA GLU A 37 29.72 -3.80 -26.47
C GLU A 37 30.60 -2.61 -26.95
N GLY A 38 31.13 -1.85 -25.98
CA GLY A 38 31.89 -0.63 -26.25
C GLY A 38 31.10 0.61 -26.64
N SER A 39 29.76 0.51 -26.78
CA SER A 39 28.85 1.63 -27.01
C SER A 39 28.08 2.03 -25.77
N THR A 40 27.60 3.28 -25.74
CA THR A 40 26.61 3.76 -24.74
C THR A 40 25.29 4.18 -25.38
N THR A 41 25.23 4.17 -26.71
CA THR A 41 24.07 4.64 -27.49
C THR A 41 23.13 3.48 -27.76
N PRO A 42 21.85 3.55 -27.35
CA PRO A 42 20.88 2.51 -27.65
C PRO A 42 20.47 2.51 -29.13
N ILE A 43 20.46 1.34 -29.72
CA ILE A 43 19.93 1.04 -31.05
C ILE A 43 18.46 0.69 -30.90
N ARG A 44 17.59 1.29 -31.70
CA ARG A 44 16.13 1.13 -31.68
C ARG A 44 15.53 0.77 -33.04
N ASP A 45 16.33 0.74 -34.09
CA ASP A 45 15.91 0.43 -35.45
C ASP A 45 16.92 -0.51 -36.10
N VAL A 46 16.41 -1.48 -36.87
CA VAL A 46 17.22 -2.46 -37.60
C VAL A 46 18.23 -1.78 -38.54
N PHE A 47 17.87 -0.64 -39.14
CA PHE A 47 18.79 0.12 -40.02
C PHE A 47 19.97 0.76 -39.28
N GLN A 48 19.95 0.83 -37.96
CA GLN A 48 21.06 1.33 -37.16
C GLN A 48 22.09 0.25 -36.80
N LEU A 49 21.80 -1.02 -37.11
CA LEU A 49 22.74 -2.11 -36.87
C LEU A 49 23.98 -2.00 -37.75
N PRO A 50 25.20 -2.06 -37.19
CA PRO A 50 26.44 -2.03 -37.99
C PRO A 50 26.56 -3.26 -38.88
N ALA A 51 27.29 -3.17 -39.97
CA ALA A 51 27.66 -4.32 -40.79
C ALA A 51 28.68 -5.19 -40.04
N GLY A 52 28.63 -6.51 -40.26
CA GLY A 52 29.56 -7.48 -39.65
C GLY A 52 29.11 -8.06 -38.33
N ASP A 53 30.02 -8.69 -37.60
CA ASP A 53 29.74 -9.30 -36.29
C ASP A 53 29.48 -8.21 -35.26
N LEU A 54 28.60 -8.52 -34.31
CA LEU A 54 28.23 -7.62 -33.22
C LEU A 54 28.10 -8.41 -31.92
N HIS A 55 28.38 -7.73 -30.81
CA HIS A 55 28.20 -8.28 -29.47
C HIS A 55 27.23 -7.42 -28.68
N ILE A 56 26.16 -8.05 -28.15
CA ILE A 56 25.09 -7.36 -27.43
C ILE A 56 25.45 -7.29 -25.94
N ALA A 57 25.65 -6.06 -25.43
CA ALA A 57 25.94 -5.83 -24.02
C ALA A 57 24.67 -5.57 -23.18
N SER A 58 23.63 -4.99 -23.77
CA SER A 58 22.36 -4.70 -23.08
C SER A 58 21.17 -4.94 -24.02
N ILE A 59 20.11 -5.53 -23.45
CA ILE A 59 18.81 -5.71 -24.11
C ILE A 59 17.73 -5.12 -23.22
N ASP A 60 16.90 -4.26 -23.79
CA ASP A 60 15.69 -3.72 -23.17
C ASP A 60 14.46 -4.12 -23.97
N LEU A 61 13.68 -5.02 -23.40
CA LEU A 61 12.38 -5.50 -23.89
C LEU A 61 11.24 -5.04 -22.97
N SER A 62 11.48 -4.08 -22.09
CA SER A 62 10.52 -3.67 -21.04
C SER A 62 9.14 -3.27 -21.59
N ALA A 63 9.09 -2.74 -22.80
CA ALA A 63 7.84 -2.36 -23.50
C ALA A 63 7.26 -3.46 -24.38
N ALA A 64 7.99 -4.55 -24.65
CA ALA A 64 7.59 -5.58 -25.59
C ALA A 64 6.35 -6.36 -25.12
N VAL A 65 5.48 -6.70 -26.10
CA VAL A 65 4.30 -7.54 -25.87
C VAL A 65 4.50 -8.83 -26.64
N MET A 66 5.03 -9.86 -25.99
CA MET A 66 5.37 -11.13 -26.60
C MET A 66 4.97 -12.29 -25.69
N HIS A 67 4.97 -13.50 -26.22
CA HIS A 67 4.84 -14.69 -25.38
C HIS A 67 6.15 -14.97 -24.64
N PRO A 68 6.13 -15.37 -23.33
CA PRO A 68 7.36 -15.63 -22.57
C PRO A 68 8.32 -16.61 -23.26
N VAL A 69 7.82 -17.62 -23.97
CA VAL A 69 8.61 -18.62 -24.69
C VAL A 69 9.57 -18.00 -25.72
N GLU A 70 9.23 -16.83 -26.27
CA GLU A 70 10.09 -16.13 -27.23
C GLU A 70 11.44 -15.69 -26.62
N LEU A 71 11.52 -15.52 -25.29
CA LEU A 71 12.76 -15.20 -24.58
C LEU A 71 13.81 -16.32 -24.67
N ARG A 72 13.44 -17.52 -25.08
CA ARG A 72 14.41 -18.61 -25.34
C ARG A 72 15.39 -18.27 -26.46
N LYS A 73 15.05 -17.32 -27.34
CA LYS A 73 15.99 -16.80 -28.36
C LYS A 73 17.21 -16.09 -27.79
N LEU A 74 17.17 -15.72 -26.52
CA LEU A 74 18.32 -15.10 -25.83
C LEU A 74 19.36 -16.16 -25.40
N GLU A 75 19.04 -17.43 -25.48
CA GLU A 75 19.91 -18.53 -25.04
C GLU A 75 21.30 -18.45 -25.71
N GLY A 76 22.34 -18.52 -24.89
CA GLY A 76 23.74 -18.57 -25.38
C GLY A 76 24.41 -17.22 -25.62
N LEU A 77 23.74 -16.08 -25.33
CA LEU A 77 24.41 -14.76 -25.38
C LEU A 77 25.45 -14.63 -24.26
N THR A 78 26.75 -14.65 -24.61
CA THR A 78 27.86 -14.64 -23.63
C THR A 78 28.34 -13.23 -23.26
N HIS A 79 27.99 -12.19 -24.04
CA HIS A 79 28.40 -10.81 -23.84
C HIS A 79 27.34 -9.96 -23.11
N LEU A 80 26.13 -10.50 -22.95
CA LEU A 80 25.00 -9.79 -22.36
C LEU A 80 25.22 -9.49 -20.88
N ARG A 81 25.28 -8.20 -20.52
CA ARG A 81 25.48 -7.70 -19.16
C ARG A 81 24.19 -7.20 -18.51
N GLN A 82 23.26 -6.68 -19.30
CA GLN A 82 22.05 -6.05 -18.79
C GLN A 82 20.83 -6.58 -19.54
N LEU A 83 19.81 -7.01 -18.80
CA LEU A 83 18.58 -7.57 -19.34
C LEU A 83 17.38 -6.94 -18.65
N TYR A 84 16.54 -6.24 -19.42
CA TYR A 84 15.29 -5.65 -18.96
C TYR A 84 14.14 -6.40 -19.65
N LEU A 85 13.32 -7.07 -18.86
CA LEU A 85 12.24 -7.94 -19.34
C LEU A 85 10.86 -7.29 -19.13
N PRO A 86 9.89 -7.53 -20.03
CA PRO A 86 8.55 -7.01 -19.88
C PRO A 86 7.80 -7.77 -18.77
N GLY A 87 7.35 -7.07 -17.75
CA GLY A 87 6.62 -7.66 -16.62
C GLY A 87 5.29 -8.28 -17.03
N LYS A 88 4.53 -7.60 -17.89
CA LYS A 88 3.18 -8.02 -18.30
C LYS A 88 3.08 -9.37 -19.04
N ILE A 89 4.16 -9.85 -19.64
CA ILE A 89 4.14 -11.19 -20.29
C ILE A 89 4.05 -12.34 -19.29
N TRP A 90 4.30 -12.08 -18.01
CA TRP A 90 4.24 -13.05 -16.93
C TRP A 90 2.86 -13.12 -16.25
N ASN A 91 1.84 -12.45 -16.81
CA ASN A 91 0.48 -12.44 -16.27
C ASN A 91 -0.15 -13.84 -16.33
N PRO A 92 -0.87 -14.29 -15.27
CA PRO A 92 -1.55 -15.61 -15.22
C PRO A 92 -2.59 -15.83 -16.32
N GLY A 93 -3.18 -14.77 -16.86
CA GLY A 93 -4.19 -14.84 -17.93
C GLY A 93 -3.65 -15.20 -19.32
N ALA A 94 -2.34 -15.21 -19.52
CA ALA A 94 -1.72 -15.48 -20.82
C ALA A 94 -1.51 -16.97 -21.12
N GLY A 95 -2.49 -17.83 -20.77
CA GLY A 95 -2.45 -19.26 -21.06
C GLY A 95 -1.69 -20.10 -20.01
N ASN A 96 -2.12 -21.36 -19.88
CA ASN A 96 -1.56 -22.33 -18.92
C ASN A 96 -0.26 -22.97 -19.41
N GLU A 97 0.51 -22.30 -20.27
CA GLU A 97 1.72 -22.85 -20.85
C GLU A 97 2.89 -22.85 -19.85
N ASP A 98 3.70 -23.90 -19.92
CA ASP A 98 4.87 -24.12 -19.06
C ASP A 98 5.94 -23.04 -19.29
N LYS A 99 5.91 -22.00 -18.47
CA LYS A 99 6.91 -20.91 -18.43
C LYS A 99 8.24 -21.38 -17.82
N THR A 100 8.30 -22.61 -17.32
CA THR A 100 9.46 -23.17 -16.59
C THR A 100 10.71 -23.21 -17.48
N GLY A 101 10.59 -23.65 -18.72
CA GLY A 101 11.70 -23.74 -19.69
C GLY A 101 12.31 -22.39 -20.07
N VAL A 102 11.60 -21.26 -19.86
CA VAL A 102 12.14 -19.92 -20.13
C VAL A 102 13.25 -19.56 -19.15
N PHE A 103 13.06 -19.79 -17.86
CA PHE A 103 14.10 -19.50 -16.86
C PHE A 103 15.32 -20.42 -17.00
N GLU A 104 15.15 -21.64 -17.52
CA GLU A 104 16.25 -22.53 -17.85
C GLU A 104 17.09 -21.99 -19.01
N ALA A 105 16.44 -21.47 -20.05
CA ALA A 105 17.12 -20.80 -21.17
C ALA A 105 17.82 -19.51 -20.69
N LEU A 106 17.16 -18.68 -19.88
CA LEU A 106 17.77 -17.48 -19.31
C LEU A 106 18.96 -17.83 -18.41
N ALA A 107 18.94 -18.96 -17.70
CA ALA A 107 20.05 -19.38 -16.84
C ALA A 107 21.38 -19.57 -17.59
N THR A 108 21.36 -19.73 -18.92
CA THR A 108 22.57 -19.81 -19.76
C THR A 108 23.33 -18.47 -19.88
N LEU A 109 22.65 -17.34 -19.57
CA LEU A 109 23.19 -15.98 -19.70
C LEU A 109 24.04 -15.60 -18.46
N THR A 110 25.10 -16.38 -18.20
CA THR A 110 25.89 -16.26 -16.97
C THR A 110 26.70 -14.98 -16.82
N SER A 111 26.80 -14.16 -17.88
CA SER A 111 27.48 -12.86 -17.90
C SER A 111 26.59 -11.70 -17.44
N VAL A 112 25.29 -11.94 -17.18
CA VAL A 112 24.35 -10.89 -16.79
C VAL A 112 24.67 -10.38 -15.39
N GLU A 113 24.87 -9.07 -15.31
CA GLU A 113 25.14 -8.31 -14.08
C GLU A 113 23.90 -7.54 -13.58
N ARG A 114 22.94 -7.25 -14.47
CA ARG A 114 21.71 -6.52 -14.16
C ARG A 114 20.50 -7.21 -14.76
N LEU A 115 19.53 -7.54 -13.91
CA LEU A 115 18.20 -8.03 -14.30
C LEU A 115 17.11 -7.14 -13.72
N ALA A 116 16.20 -6.67 -14.56
CA ALA A 116 14.99 -6.00 -14.11
C ALA A 116 13.77 -6.50 -14.87
N PHE A 117 12.69 -6.71 -14.13
CA PHE A 117 11.35 -6.89 -14.70
C PHE A 117 10.65 -5.53 -14.69
N SER A 118 10.17 -5.08 -15.86
CA SER A 118 9.47 -3.79 -15.94
C SER A 118 8.16 -3.87 -15.17
N TRP A 119 7.94 -2.86 -14.33
CA TRP A 119 6.68 -2.68 -13.65
C TRP A 119 5.67 -2.00 -14.58
N HIS A 120 4.47 -2.57 -14.70
CA HIS A 120 3.30 -1.94 -15.28
C HIS A 120 2.18 -1.98 -14.26
N PHE A 121 1.47 -0.90 -14.09
CA PHE A 121 0.35 -0.75 -13.16
C PHE A 121 -0.71 -1.86 -13.28
N ASN A 122 -0.81 -2.54 -14.42
CA ASN A 122 -1.79 -3.62 -14.68
C ASN A 122 -1.18 -5.03 -14.75
N SER A 123 0.07 -5.23 -14.38
CA SER A 123 0.68 -6.56 -14.49
C SER A 123 0.73 -7.25 -13.14
N ASN A 124 -0.16 -8.21 -12.92
CA ASN A 124 0.07 -9.28 -11.96
C ASN A 124 1.19 -10.17 -12.50
N ILE A 125 2.44 -9.75 -12.31
CA ILE A 125 3.60 -10.57 -12.69
C ILE A 125 3.58 -11.81 -11.78
N GLU A 126 3.43 -13.00 -12.34
CA GLU A 126 3.54 -14.24 -11.60
C GLU A 126 4.84 -14.96 -11.94
N ILE A 127 5.88 -14.60 -11.19
CA ILE A 127 7.16 -15.33 -11.16
C ILE A 127 7.19 -16.15 -9.88
N LYS A 128 7.40 -17.45 -9.99
CA LYS A 128 7.45 -18.32 -8.81
C LYS A 128 8.84 -18.27 -8.17
N ASP A 129 8.91 -18.36 -6.85
CA ASP A 129 10.18 -18.38 -6.10
C ASP A 129 11.17 -19.42 -6.68
N LYS A 130 10.66 -20.58 -7.13
CA LYS A 130 11.47 -21.64 -7.78
C LYS A 130 12.10 -21.20 -9.11
N ASP A 131 11.46 -20.28 -9.84
CA ASP A 131 11.94 -19.82 -11.14
C ASP A 131 13.16 -18.91 -10.97
N ILE A 132 13.14 -18.04 -9.94
CA ILE A 132 14.32 -17.25 -9.56
C ILE A 132 15.49 -18.18 -9.15
N GLY A 133 15.20 -19.28 -8.46
CA GLY A 133 16.22 -20.27 -8.09
C GLY A 133 16.95 -20.91 -9.29
N LYS A 134 16.33 -20.93 -10.49
CA LYS A 134 16.98 -21.44 -11.72
C LYS A 134 18.07 -20.50 -12.24
N LEU A 135 18.02 -19.22 -11.90
CA LEU A 135 19.05 -18.24 -12.25
C LEU A 135 20.30 -18.35 -11.34
N ALA A 136 20.41 -19.38 -10.50
CA ALA A 136 21.58 -19.61 -9.64
C ALA A 136 22.95 -19.58 -10.38
N PRO A 137 23.07 -19.92 -11.67
CA PRO A 137 24.33 -19.75 -12.41
C PRO A 137 24.78 -18.29 -12.58
N TRP A 138 23.92 -17.31 -12.33
CA TRP A 138 24.23 -15.87 -12.47
C TRP A 138 24.99 -15.34 -11.25
N THR A 139 26.12 -15.94 -10.92
CA THR A 139 26.90 -15.57 -9.72
C THR A 139 27.44 -14.14 -9.76
N GLY A 140 27.56 -13.54 -10.96
CA GLY A 140 28.00 -12.16 -11.19
C GLY A 140 26.89 -11.11 -11.13
N LEU A 141 25.65 -11.49 -10.76
CA LEU A 141 24.51 -10.57 -10.70
C LEU A 141 24.72 -9.51 -9.61
N LYS A 142 24.72 -8.22 -10.01
CA LYS A 142 24.95 -7.08 -9.14
C LYS A 142 23.68 -6.30 -8.83
N GLN A 143 22.73 -6.31 -9.76
CA GLN A 143 21.46 -5.58 -9.61
C GLN A 143 20.29 -6.46 -10.01
N PHE A 144 19.31 -6.58 -9.11
CA PHE A 144 18.09 -7.34 -9.34
C PHE A 144 16.87 -6.53 -8.91
N ARG A 145 15.96 -6.30 -9.87
CA ARG A 145 14.67 -5.65 -9.62
C ARG A 145 13.53 -6.55 -10.05
N CYS A 146 12.67 -6.91 -9.11
CA CYS A 146 11.47 -7.71 -9.32
C CYS A 146 10.32 -7.19 -8.44
N ALA A 147 9.92 -5.96 -8.67
CA ALA A 147 8.77 -5.37 -7.99
C ALA A 147 7.47 -6.01 -8.49
N GLN A 148 6.50 -6.27 -7.59
CA GLN A 148 5.21 -6.91 -7.89
C GLN A 148 5.29 -8.29 -8.57
N CYS A 149 6.36 -9.05 -8.36
CA CYS A 149 6.59 -10.35 -8.98
C CYS A 149 5.91 -11.53 -8.24
N ARG A 150 5.19 -11.28 -7.15
CA ARG A 150 4.59 -12.30 -6.25
C ARG A 150 5.61 -13.23 -5.59
N LEU A 151 6.81 -12.74 -5.36
CA LEU A 151 7.84 -13.49 -4.63
C LEU A 151 7.54 -13.48 -3.12
N SER A 152 7.53 -14.65 -2.51
CA SER A 152 7.29 -14.80 -1.06
C SER A 152 8.53 -15.31 -0.30
N LYS A 153 9.24 -16.29 -0.87
CA LYS A 153 10.41 -16.96 -0.28
C LYS A 153 11.49 -17.26 -1.34
N PRO A 154 11.94 -16.26 -2.12
CA PRO A 154 12.94 -16.48 -3.17
C PRO A 154 14.28 -16.86 -2.57
N LYS A 155 15.00 -17.81 -3.22
CA LYS A 155 16.35 -18.20 -2.82
C LYS A 155 17.38 -17.27 -3.46
N LEU A 156 17.67 -16.14 -2.80
CA LEU A 156 18.58 -15.09 -3.31
C LEU A 156 20.03 -15.25 -2.82
N SER A 157 20.29 -16.12 -1.85
CA SER A 157 21.63 -16.32 -1.26
C SER A 157 22.71 -16.72 -2.25
N VAL A 158 22.34 -17.19 -3.44
CA VAL A 158 23.25 -17.59 -4.52
C VAL A 158 23.90 -16.39 -5.24
N PHE A 159 23.31 -15.19 -5.12
CA PHE A 159 23.76 -13.98 -5.80
C PHE A 159 24.72 -13.16 -4.90
N GLY A 160 25.89 -13.72 -4.56
CA GLY A 160 26.82 -13.12 -3.60
C GLY A 160 27.37 -11.74 -3.96
N GLU A 161 27.37 -11.38 -5.26
CA GLU A 161 27.85 -10.08 -5.76
C GLU A 161 26.76 -9.00 -5.80
N LEU A 162 25.54 -9.31 -5.31
CA LEU A 162 24.41 -8.40 -5.37
C LEU A 162 24.66 -7.13 -4.54
N ARG A 163 24.41 -5.98 -5.16
CA ARG A 163 24.58 -4.64 -4.58
C ARG A 163 23.25 -3.89 -4.46
N ASP A 164 22.39 -4.05 -5.46
CA ASP A 164 21.11 -3.36 -5.56
C ASP A 164 20.00 -4.40 -5.68
N LEU A 165 19.05 -4.38 -4.75
CA LEU A 165 17.92 -5.30 -4.71
C LEU A 165 16.62 -4.57 -4.46
N ASP A 166 15.68 -4.65 -5.43
CA ASP A 166 14.32 -4.14 -5.28
C ASP A 166 13.33 -5.30 -5.34
N LEU A 167 12.69 -5.58 -4.20
CA LEU A 167 11.63 -6.58 -4.01
C LEU A 167 10.32 -5.90 -3.56
N SER A 168 10.14 -4.62 -3.84
CA SER A 168 8.94 -3.88 -3.45
C SER A 168 7.65 -4.53 -3.97
N ASP A 169 6.56 -4.32 -3.22
CA ASP A 169 5.22 -4.75 -3.59
C ASP A 169 5.09 -6.29 -3.80
N ASN A 170 5.91 -7.07 -3.10
CA ASN A 170 5.86 -8.55 -3.08
C ASN A 170 5.32 -9.05 -1.73
N PRO A 171 4.64 -10.21 -1.67
CA PRO A 171 4.27 -10.85 -0.41
C PRO A 171 5.49 -11.53 0.27
N LEU A 172 6.64 -10.83 0.27
CA LEU A 172 7.89 -11.33 0.85
C LEU A 172 7.73 -11.47 2.36
N THR A 173 7.98 -12.68 2.87
CA THR A 173 7.91 -13.00 4.31
C THR A 173 9.28 -12.92 4.98
N ASP A 174 9.32 -13.00 6.30
CA ASP A 174 10.57 -13.07 7.09
C ASP A 174 11.45 -14.25 6.67
N GLU A 175 10.83 -15.40 6.32
CA GLU A 175 11.56 -16.57 5.80
C GLU A 175 12.21 -16.28 4.44
N GLY A 176 11.52 -15.53 3.56
CA GLY A 176 12.08 -15.07 2.29
C GLY A 176 13.25 -14.11 2.51
N LEU A 177 13.10 -13.18 3.45
CA LEU A 177 14.15 -12.22 3.81
C LEU A 177 15.39 -12.90 4.39
N ALA A 178 15.26 -14.06 5.06
CA ALA A 178 16.38 -14.81 5.59
C ALA A 178 17.39 -15.23 4.51
N SER A 179 16.96 -15.35 3.25
CA SER A 179 17.87 -15.66 2.13
C SER A 179 18.88 -14.55 1.84
N LEU A 180 18.69 -13.34 2.37
CA LEU A 180 19.60 -12.20 2.18
C LEU A 180 20.75 -12.14 3.20
N ALA A 181 20.70 -12.90 4.29
CA ALA A 181 21.63 -12.77 5.43
C ALA A 181 23.13 -12.90 5.05
N GLY A 182 23.44 -13.54 3.92
CA GLY A 182 24.80 -13.71 3.39
C GLY A 182 25.26 -12.67 2.39
N LEU A 183 24.38 -11.77 1.93
CA LEU A 183 24.64 -10.81 0.84
C LEU A 183 25.37 -9.55 1.34
N ARG A 184 26.61 -9.73 1.81
CA ARG A 184 27.38 -8.66 2.49
C ARG A 184 27.76 -7.48 1.60
N ASN A 185 27.68 -7.64 0.26
CA ASN A 185 27.97 -6.58 -0.71
C ASN A 185 26.76 -5.67 -0.98
N LEU A 186 25.57 -5.99 -0.38
CA LEU A 186 24.32 -5.28 -0.63
C LEU A 186 24.41 -3.86 -0.07
N LYS A 187 24.14 -2.88 -0.95
CA LYS A 187 24.18 -1.44 -0.66
C LYS A 187 22.78 -0.82 -0.64
N HIS A 188 21.92 -1.20 -1.58
CA HIS A 188 20.59 -0.67 -1.72
C HIS A 188 19.56 -1.81 -1.64
N LEU A 189 18.65 -1.73 -0.68
CA LEU A 189 17.60 -2.71 -0.43
C LEU A 189 16.24 -2.04 -0.31
N ILE A 190 15.33 -2.36 -1.24
CA ILE A 190 13.96 -1.85 -1.26
C ILE A 190 13.01 -2.99 -0.95
N LEU A 191 12.32 -2.90 0.19
CA LEU A 191 11.34 -3.87 0.72
C LEU A 191 9.95 -3.26 0.90
N ARG A 192 9.68 -2.14 0.23
CA ARG A 192 8.41 -1.41 0.34
C ARG A 192 7.21 -2.32 0.09
N ASN A 193 6.15 -2.18 0.94
CA ASN A 193 4.90 -2.92 0.84
C ASN A 193 5.10 -4.46 0.82
N THR A 194 6.01 -4.97 1.65
CA THR A 194 6.22 -6.41 1.87
C THR A 194 5.64 -6.86 3.22
N LEU A 195 5.56 -8.18 3.43
CA LEU A 195 5.05 -8.77 4.67
C LEU A 195 6.12 -8.93 5.76
N VAL A 196 7.25 -8.24 5.62
CA VAL A 196 8.38 -8.31 6.55
C VAL A 196 7.98 -7.70 7.90
N THR A 197 8.34 -8.41 8.98
CA THR A 197 8.13 -8.01 10.37
C THR A 197 9.44 -7.74 11.10
N ASP A 198 9.36 -7.36 12.37
CA ASP A 198 10.53 -7.16 13.24
C ASP A 198 11.47 -8.39 13.25
N SER A 199 10.90 -9.60 13.24
CA SER A 199 11.67 -10.85 13.25
C SER A 199 12.52 -11.02 11.98
N GLY A 200 12.01 -10.58 10.83
CA GLY A 200 12.73 -10.64 9.55
C GLY A 200 13.97 -9.76 9.52
N LEU A 201 13.92 -8.58 10.18
CA LEU A 201 15.03 -7.62 10.19
C LEU A 201 16.32 -8.20 10.81
N LYS A 202 16.22 -9.25 11.63
CA LYS A 202 17.39 -9.99 12.13
C LYS A 202 18.30 -10.46 11.00
N SER A 203 17.75 -10.80 9.84
CA SER A 203 18.51 -11.24 8.66
C SER A 203 19.38 -10.14 8.07
N LEU A 204 19.13 -8.87 8.41
CA LEU A 204 19.87 -7.71 7.90
C LEU A 204 21.02 -7.28 8.83
N GLU A 205 21.12 -7.79 10.07
CA GLU A 205 22.08 -7.35 11.10
C GLU A 205 23.54 -7.28 10.62
N ASN A 206 23.91 -8.18 9.71
CA ASN A 206 25.28 -8.31 9.21
C ASN A 206 25.52 -7.68 7.83
N LEU A 207 24.52 -7.01 7.25
CA LEU A 207 24.62 -6.33 5.96
C LEU A 207 25.20 -4.90 6.14
N THR A 208 26.37 -4.82 6.75
CA THR A 208 27.00 -3.55 7.17
C THR A 208 27.40 -2.62 6.03
N ALA A 209 27.38 -3.11 4.78
CA ALA A 209 27.59 -2.28 3.59
C ALA A 209 26.33 -1.53 3.12
N LEU A 210 25.15 -1.76 3.74
CA LEU A 210 23.92 -1.08 3.37
C LEU A 210 24.05 0.42 3.54
N GLU A 211 23.77 1.14 2.45
CA GLU A 211 23.73 2.59 2.34
C GLU A 211 22.30 3.11 2.25
N GLU A 212 21.38 2.33 1.63
CA GLU A 212 19.97 2.65 1.50
C GLU A 212 19.07 1.47 1.89
N LEU A 213 18.05 1.73 2.71
CA LEU A 213 17.04 0.75 3.13
C LEU A 213 15.65 1.38 3.12
N ASP A 214 14.76 0.83 2.28
CA ASP A 214 13.35 1.22 2.25
C ASP A 214 12.49 0.11 2.87
N LEU A 215 11.87 0.43 4.02
CA LEU A 215 10.96 -0.42 4.78
C LEU A 215 9.54 0.17 4.84
N SER A 216 9.23 1.11 3.94
CA SER A 216 7.90 1.74 3.90
C SER A 216 6.79 0.72 3.64
N GLY A 217 5.67 0.85 4.35
CA GLY A 217 4.53 -0.06 4.21
C GLY A 217 4.79 -1.51 4.62
N THR A 218 5.87 -1.79 5.36
CA THR A 218 6.13 -3.09 5.99
C THR A 218 5.47 -3.16 7.38
N ARG A 219 5.57 -4.31 8.05
CA ARG A 219 4.98 -4.55 9.38
C ARG A 219 5.97 -4.37 10.53
N ILE A 220 6.99 -3.57 10.33
CA ILE A 220 7.99 -3.31 11.35
C ILE A 220 7.49 -2.33 12.40
N THR A 221 8.00 -2.52 13.61
CA THR A 221 7.82 -1.61 14.74
C THR A 221 9.16 -1.09 15.22
N GLY A 222 9.13 -0.23 16.25
CA GLY A 222 10.37 0.24 16.88
C GLY A 222 11.26 -0.87 17.42
N ARG A 223 10.70 -2.05 17.77
CA ARG A 223 11.50 -3.20 18.26
C ARG A 223 12.40 -3.77 17.16
N GLY A 224 11.91 -3.79 15.92
CA GLY A 224 12.68 -4.28 14.77
C GLY A 224 13.93 -3.44 14.50
N LEU A 225 13.92 -2.15 14.82
CA LEU A 225 15.05 -1.25 14.61
C LEU A 225 16.31 -1.67 15.37
N GLU A 226 16.18 -2.43 16.49
CA GLU A 226 17.34 -2.99 17.21
C GLU A 226 18.25 -3.81 16.29
N HIS A 227 17.67 -4.55 15.33
CA HIS A 227 18.40 -5.36 14.35
C HIS A 227 19.17 -4.50 13.33
N LEU A 228 18.85 -3.22 13.20
CA LEU A 228 19.54 -2.30 12.29
C LEU A 228 20.69 -1.53 12.97
N ARG A 229 20.88 -1.69 14.28
CA ARG A 229 21.86 -0.93 15.10
C ARG A 229 23.29 -0.97 14.53
N ASN A 230 23.66 -2.06 13.87
CA ASN A 230 24.99 -2.29 13.31
C ASN A 230 25.20 -1.72 11.90
N LEU A 231 24.16 -1.23 11.25
CA LEU A 231 24.22 -0.72 9.88
C LEU A 231 24.79 0.72 9.84
N LYS A 232 26.07 0.85 10.17
CA LYS A 232 26.74 2.15 10.32
C LYS A 232 26.99 2.89 9.02
N SER A 233 26.89 2.22 7.85
CA SER A 233 27.03 2.82 6.53
C SER A 233 25.72 3.42 6.01
N LEU A 234 24.60 3.21 6.72
CA LEU A 234 23.27 3.60 6.26
C LEU A 234 23.14 5.12 6.16
N ARG A 235 22.82 5.61 4.98
CA ARG A 235 22.66 7.04 4.63
C ARG A 235 21.20 7.39 4.41
N THR A 236 20.41 6.47 3.83
CA THR A 236 18.98 6.67 3.57
C THR A 236 18.16 5.58 4.23
N LEU A 237 17.20 5.98 5.08
CA LEU A 237 16.27 5.07 5.73
C LEU A 237 14.84 5.56 5.57
N ASN A 238 14.00 4.72 4.97
CA ASN A 238 12.58 5.00 4.79
C ASN A 238 11.75 4.10 5.72
N LEU A 239 11.08 4.74 6.68
CA LEU A 239 10.21 4.10 7.69
C LEU A 239 8.75 4.58 7.57
N LEU A 240 8.34 5.05 6.37
CA LEU A 240 6.99 5.54 6.14
C LEU A 240 5.94 4.53 6.61
N GLY A 241 5.05 4.96 7.52
CA GLY A 241 3.97 4.15 8.06
C GLY A 241 4.37 3.14 9.12
N ALA A 242 5.66 2.99 9.42
CA ALA A 242 6.15 2.08 10.45
C ALA A 242 5.76 2.56 11.87
N GLN A 243 5.51 1.60 12.76
CA GLN A 243 5.11 1.88 14.16
C GLN A 243 6.34 2.21 15.03
N VAL A 244 7.00 3.33 14.75
CA VAL A 244 8.22 3.76 15.42
C VAL A 244 7.88 4.81 16.50
N PRO A 245 7.92 4.44 17.80
CA PRO A 245 7.75 5.36 18.92
C PRO A 245 9.07 6.04 19.33
N ASP A 246 8.99 7.00 20.26
CA ASP A 246 10.14 7.78 20.73
C ASP A 246 11.27 6.92 21.32
N GLU A 247 10.94 5.84 22.00
CA GLU A 247 11.90 4.94 22.65
C GLU A 247 12.87 4.29 21.65
N SER A 248 12.47 4.20 20.39
CA SER A 248 13.30 3.61 19.33
C SER A 248 14.22 4.63 18.65
N MET A 249 14.03 5.92 18.90
CA MET A 249 14.77 6.98 18.22
C MET A 249 16.26 7.02 18.62
N ASP A 250 16.62 6.50 19.78
CA ASP A 250 18.03 6.39 20.22
C ASP A 250 18.83 5.43 19.32
N ILE A 251 18.17 4.43 18.73
CA ILE A 251 18.80 3.52 17.77
C ILE A 251 19.19 4.30 16.52
N LEU A 252 18.25 5.10 15.99
CA LEU A 252 18.47 5.94 14.82
C LEU A 252 19.54 7.00 15.09
N ALA A 253 19.54 7.61 16.29
CA ALA A 253 20.55 8.55 16.73
C ALA A 253 21.98 7.96 16.76
N GLY A 254 22.10 6.64 16.84
CA GLY A 254 23.36 5.89 16.71
C GLY A 254 23.87 5.72 15.27
N MET A 255 23.06 6.00 14.26
CA MET A 255 23.41 5.86 12.83
C MET A 255 24.00 7.15 12.29
N LYS A 256 25.27 7.44 12.61
CA LYS A 256 25.91 8.74 12.34
C LYS A 256 26.10 9.08 10.86
N SER A 257 26.01 8.12 9.96
CA SER A 257 26.07 8.31 8.51
C SER A 257 24.74 8.72 7.87
N LEU A 258 23.65 8.75 8.66
CA LEU A 258 22.31 9.00 8.14
C LEU A 258 22.18 10.44 7.61
N GLU A 259 21.74 10.55 6.35
CA GLU A 259 21.55 11.79 5.59
C GLU A 259 20.06 12.06 5.31
N VAL A 260 19.31 11.01 4.98
CA VAL A 260 17.88 11.10 4.64
C VAL A 260 17.09 10.14 5.52
N LEU A 261 16.10 10.67 6.25
CA LEU A 261 15.24 9.89 7.13
C LEU A 261 13.78 10.20 6.87
N ASN A 262 13.01 9.17 6.49
CA ASN A 262 11.56 9.31 6.31
C ASN A 262 10.83 8.68 7.50
N LEU A 263 10.18 9.53 8.29
CA LEU A 263 9.33 9.21 9.45
C LEU A 263 7.85 9.58 9.18
N TYR A 264 7.45 9.64 7.92
CA TYR A 264 6.07 9.96 7.52
C TYR A 264 5.09 8.95 8.14
N ARG A 265 4.05 9.44 8.84
CA ARG A 265 3.03 8.62 9.53
C ARG A 265 3.61 7.65 10.59
N THR A 266 4.72 8.00 11.24
CA THR A 266 5.23 7.27 12.40
C THR A 266 4.64 7.83 13.72
N LEU A 267 4.94 7.16 14.83
CA LEU A 267 4.46 7.58 16.17
C LEU A 267 5.37 8.60 16.87
N VAL A 268 6.43 9.04 16.19
CA VAL A 268 7.46 9.95 16.74
C VAL A 268 6.85 11.27 17.17
N THR A 269 7.20 11.73 18.39
CA THR A 269 6.86 13.03 18.94
C THR A 269 8.06 13.98 18.94
N ASN A 270 7.92 15.17 19.55
CA ASN A 270 9.03 16.11 19.74
C ASN A 270 10.17 15.51 20.58
N SER A 271 9.85 14.63 21.55
CA SER A 271 10.84 13.96 22.37
C SER A 271 11.73 13.05 21.53
N GLY A 272 11.13 12.17 20.71
CA GLY A 272 11.90 11.30 19.82
C GLY A 272 12.67 12.09 18.76
N LEU A 273 12.07 13.16 18.22
CA LEU A 273 12.76 14.01 17.24
C LEU A 273 14.03 14.66 17.83
N SER A 274 14.05 14.96 19.14
CA SER A 274 15.22 15.53 19.81
C SER A 274 16.44 14.61 19.83
N SER A 275 16.25 13.29 19.80
CA SER A 275 17.34 12.31 19.71
C SER A 275 18.15 12.47 18.40
N LEU A 276 17.54 13.02 17.35
CA LEU A 276 18.22 13.25 16.06
C LEU A 276 19.18 14.44 16.05
N HIS A 277 19.20 15.31 17.08
CA HIS A 277 20.08 16.48 17.16
C HIS A 277 21.58 16.14 17.04
N SER A 278 21.92 14.89 17.33
CA SER A 278 23.30 14.37 17.22
C SER A 278 23.71 13.92 15.83
N LEU A 279 22.79 13.86 14.85
CA LEU A 279 23.04 13.38 13.49
C LEU A 279 23.47 14.52 12.57
N LYS A 280 24.76 14.87 12.62
CA LYS A 280 25.30 16.05 11.92
C LYS A 280 25.31 15.93 10.38
N ASN A 281 25.18 14.71 9.85
CA ASN A 281 25.08 14.46 8.41
C ASN A 281 23.64 14.51 7.87
N LEU A 282 22.64 14.64 8.76
CA LEU A 282 21.23 14.62 8.39
C LEU A 282 20.85 15.88 7.58
N THR A 283 20.40 15.69 6.35
CA THR A 283 20.06 16.76 5.40
C THR A 283 18.58 16.84 5.07
N ASP A 284 17.84 15.71 5.10
CA ASP A 284 16.40 15.67 4.79
C ASP A 284 15.68 14.77 5.81
N VAL A 285 14.66 15.30 6.46
CA VAL A 285 13.80 14.54 7.39
C VAL A 285 12.34 14.78 7.03
N ASP A 286 11.58 13.71 6.80
CA ASP A 286 10.14 13.78 6.60
C ASP A 286 9.40 13.34 7.86
N VAL A 287 8.74 14.28 8.53
CA VAL A 287 7.94 14.05 9.74
C VAL A 287 6.46 14.38 9.52
N ARG A 288 6.01 14.45 8.27
CA ARG A 288 4.61 14.72 7.96
C ARG A 288 3.72 13.60 8.51
N TYR A 289 2.58 13.99 9.05
CA TYR A 289 1.62 13.06 9.69
C TYR A 289 2.19 12.22 10.85
N SER A 290 3.36 12.58 11.40
CA SER A 290 3.83 12.09 12.69
C SER A 290 3.19 12.90 13.83
N ARG A 291 3.63 12.66 15.07
CA ARG A 291 3.17 13.41 16.26
C ARG A 291 4.08 14.59 16.61
N VAL A 292 4.94 14.97 15.70
CA VAL A 292 5.84 16.13 15.83
C VAL A 292 5.02 17.41 15.67
N THR A 293 5.32 18.41 16.49
CA THR A 293 4.74 19.75 16.40
C THR A 293 5.75 20.77 15.86
N THR A 294 5.28 22.00 15.58
CA THR A 294 6.15 23.10 15.15
C THR A 294 7.34 23.29 16.07
N ASN A 295 7.12 23.23 17.39
CA ASN A 295 8.21 23.41 18.38
C ASN A 295 9.31 22.34 18.23
N GLY A 296 8.93 21.08 17.93
CA GLY A 296 9.91 20.02 17.66
C GLY A 296 10.70 20.27 16.37
N VAL A 297 10.02 20.75 15.33
CA VAL A 297 10.67 21.10 14.06
C VAL A 297 11.63 22.29 14.23
N GLU A 298 11.23 23.32 14.97
CA GLU A 298 12.08 24.49 15.27
C GLU A 298 13.30 24.09 16.10
N ALA A 299 13.12 23.23 17.12
CA ALA A 299 14.22 22.71 17.91
C ALA A 299 15.21 21.88 17.07
N LEU A 300 14.71 21.04 16.14
CA LEU A 300 15.57 20.29 15.23
C LEU A 300 16.35 21.22 14.29
N ARG A 301 15.70 22.23 13.71
CA ARG A 301 16.37 23.23 12.86
C ARG A 301 17.39 24.06 13.61
N ALA A 302 17.13 24.37 14.88
CA ALA A 302 18.11 25.06 15.73
C ALA A 302 19.36 24.20 15.99
N ALA A 303 19.19 22.88 16.16
CA ALA A 303 20.28 21.93 16.39
C ALA A 303 21.02 21.54 15.09
N LEU A 304 20.33 21.52 13.96
CA LEU A 304 20.80 21.13 12.62
C LEU A 304 20.32 22.19 11.59
N PRO A 305 21.01 23.34 11.44
CA PRO A 305 20.52 24.44 10.62
C PRO A 305 20.36 24.13 9.13
N GLU A 306 21.14 23.18 8.59
CA GLU A 306 21.09 22.79 7.17
C GLU A 306 20.03 21.72 6.88
N VAL A 307 19.33 21.18 7.91
CA VAL A 307 18.37 20.11 7.71
C VAL A 307 17.10 20.64 7.04
N LYS A 308 16.71 20.01 5.94
CA LYS A 308 15.41 20.19 5.33
C LYS A 308 14.39 19.32 6.06
N VAL A 309 13.47 19.94 6.79
CA VAL A 309 12.39 19.22 7.46
C VAL A 309 11.12 19.35 6.64
N ARG A 310 10.65 18.21 6.11
CA ARG A 310 9.32 18.12 5.50
C ARG A 310 8.30 17.93 6.61
N PHE A 311 7.50 18.94 6.78
CA PHE A 311 6.50 19.01 7.82
C PHE A 311 5.26 19.67 7.23
N ASP A 312 4.17 18.93 7.11
CA ASP A 312 2.91 19.55 6.75
C ASP A 312 2.36 20.27 7.96
N GLY A 313 2.14 21.54 7.82
CA GLY A 313 1.45 22.32 8.83
C GLY A 313 0.02 21.87 9.14
N ALA A 314 -0.47 20.75 8.58
CA ALA A 314 -1.64 20.03 9.07
C ALA A 314 -1.39 19.40 10.45
N GLY A 315 -0.11 19.26 10.84
CA GLY A 315 0.33 19.14 12.23
C GLY A 315 0.90 20.46 12.77
N LEU A 316 0.68 21.60 12.11
CA LEU A 316 0.78 22.89 12.77
C LEU A 316 -0.27 22.86 13.87
N ALA A 317 0.14 22.47 15.07
CA ALA A 317 -0.59 22.91 16.24
C ALA A 317 -0.83 24.39 16.00
N LYS A 318 -2.09 24.72 15.73
CA LYS A 318 -2.45 26.10 15.45
C LYS A 318 -1.86 26.90 16.57
N THR A 319 -0.92 27.79 16.28
CA THR A 319 -0.16 28.51 17.32
C THR A 319 -1.19 29.25 18.18
N PRO A 320 -1.23 28.96 19.50
CA PRO A 320 -2.17 29.66 20.37
C PRO A 320 -1.94 31.15 20.23
N ARG A 321 -3.01 31.92 20.09
CA ARG A 321 -2.94 33.36 20.08
C ARG A 321 -2.59 33.86 21.47
N GLU A 322 -2.07 35.07 21.57
CA GLU A 322 -1.82 35.72 22.85
C GLU A 322 -3.08 35.67 23.74
N GLY A 323 -2.95 35.27 25.00
CA GLY A 323 -4.06 35.05 25.91
C GLY A 323 -4.68 33.65 25.93
N ALA A 324 -4.16 32.69 25.15
CA ALA A 324 -4.68 31.30 25.10
C ALA A 324 -4.24 30.39 26.26
N ALA A 325 -3.51 30.88 27.26
CA ALA A 325 -3.00 30.06 28.36
C ALA A 325 -4.13 29.34 29.13
N LYS A 326 -5.22 30.04 29.41
CA LYS A 326 -6.41 29.51 30.10
C LYS A 326 -7.67 30.34 29.75
N PRO A 327 -8.88 29.77 29.90
CA PRO A 327 -10.13 30.56 29.83
C PRO A 327 -10.21 31.55 30.99
N THR A 328 -10.94 32.63 30.80
CA THR A 328 -11.14 33.67 31.83
C THR A 328 -11.97 33.20 33.02
N ASP A 329 -12.91 32.30 32.77
CA ASP A 329 -13.77 31.62 33.74
C ASP A 329 -14.29 30.29 33.12
N SER A 330 -15.14 29.58 33.85
CA SER A 330 -15.69 28.27 33.43
C SER A 330 -17.00 28.36 32.62
N SER A 331 -17.43 29.57 32.20
CA SER A 331 -18.61 29.70 31.37
C SER A 331 -18.43 29.18 29.96
N SER A 332 -19.50 28.69 29.35
CA SER A 332 -19.49 28.23 27.96
C SER A 332 -18.91 29.25 26.99
N GLN A 333 -19.19 30.54 27.21
CA GLN A 333 -18.70 31.65 26.39
C GLN A 333 -17.20 31.87 26.56
N ALA A 334 -16.69 31.84 27.80
CA ALA A 334 -15.27 31.99 28.08
C ALA A 334 -14.45 30.81 27.51
N ILE A 335 -14.95 29.59 27.69
CA ILE A 335 -14.33 28.38 27.11
C ILE A 335 -14.38 28.44 25.59
N ALA A 336 -15.49 28.79 24.97
CA ALA A 336 -15.59 28.93 23.52
C ALA A 336 -14.61 29.98 22.95
N LYS A 337 -14.42 31.11 23.67
CA LYS A 337 -13.40 32.09 23.32
C LYS A 337 -11.98 31.52 23.42
N TRP A 338 -11.69 30.82 24.51
CA TRP A 338 -10.40 30.17 24.71
C TRP A 338 -10.11 29.11 23.62
N VAL A 339 -11.09 28.25 23.28
CA VAL A 339 -10.97 27.28 22.19
C VAL A 339 -10.57 27.96 20.87
N ARG A 340 -11.17 29.12 20.54
CA ARG A 340 -10.81 29.88 19.34
C ARG A 340 -9.42 30.51 19.42
N LEU A 341 -8.98 30.94 20.61
CA LEU A 341 -7.60 31.42 20.83
C LEU A 341 -6.58 30.29 20.68
N MET A 342 -6.93 29.07 21.08
CA MET A 342 -6.13 27.86 20.83
C MET A 342 -6.06 27.48 19.35
N GLY A 343 -6.83 28.14 18.48
CA GLY A 343 -6.94 27.83 17.05
C GLY A 343 -8.02 26.82 16.72
N GLY A 344 -8.86 26.43 17.68
CA GLY A 344 -9.99 25.55 17.51
C GLY A 344 -11.27 26.24 17.06
N SER A 345 -12.37 25.49 17.05
CA SER A 345 -13.72 26.01 16.85
C SER A 345 -14.69 25.49 17.90
N ALA A 346 -15.73 26.23 18.19
CA ALA A 346 -16.71 25.92 19.22
C ALA A 346 -18.08 26.39 18.81
N GLU A 347 -19.10 25.56 19.05
CA GLU A 347 -20.51 25.83 18.75
C GLU A 347 -21.32 25.95 20.05
N LEU A 348 -22.10 27.01 20.14
CA LEU A 348 -23.03 27.24 21.25
C LEU A 348 -24.47 27.14 20.73
N VAL A 349 -25.29 26.37 21.44
CA VAL A 349 -26.74 26.30 21.22
C VAL A 349 -27.40 26.76 22.52
N ASP A 350 -28.25 27.74 22.44
CA ASP A 350 -28.93 28.38 23.59
C ASP A 350 -27.97 28.76 24.73
N GLY A 351 -26.79 29.27 24.37
CA GLY A 351 -25.76 29.69 25.32
C GLY A 351 -24.94 28.57 25.95
N ARG A 352 -25.21 27.29 25.63
CA ARG A 352 -24.48 26.11 26.08
C ARG A 352 -23.52 25.61 25.01
N LEU A 353 -22.34 25.19 25.41
CA LEU A 353 -21.34 24.67 24.51
C LEU A 353 -21.64 23.22 24.18
N THR A 354 -22.00 22.92 22.92
CA THR A 354 -22.41 21.60 22.45
C THR A 354 -21.37 20.90 21.59
N SER A 355 -20.48 21.66 20.92
CA SER A 355 -19.42 21.11 20.07
C SER A 355 -18.12 21.88 20.29
N VAL A 356 -17.03 21.15 20.47
CA VAL A 356 -15.66 21.66 20.59
C VAL A 356 -14.75 20.91 19.65
N ASN A 357 -14.06 21.64 18.80
CA ASN A 357 -13.02 21.11 17.94
C ASN A 357 -11.67 21.76 18.27
N LEU A 358 -10.77 20.98 18.87
CA LEU A 358 -9.39 21.34 19.17
C LEU A 358 -8.40 20.49 18.37
N ALA A 359 -8.86 19.87 17.29
CA ALA A 359 -8.03 19.07 16.40
C ALA A 359 -6.81 19.86 15.89
N SER A 360 -5.66 19.18 15.85
CA SER A 360 -4.40 19.75 15.37
C SER A 360 -4.01 21.04 16.14
N THR A 361 -4.30 21.10 17.44
CA THR A 361 -3.83 22.17 18.34
C THR A 361 -2.77 21.66 19.30
N SER A 362 -2.06 22.55 19.97
CA SER A 362 -1.08 22.21 21.02
C SER A 362 -1.73 21.86 22.36
N LEU A 363 -3.00 21.41 22.35
CA LEU A 363 -3.74 21.05 23.56
C LEU A 363 -3.02 19.94 24.33
N SER A 364 -2.79 20.19 25.62
CA SER A 364 -2.23 19.22 26.57
C SER A 364 -3.31 18.64 27.49
N ASP A 365 -2.98 17.53 28.19
CA ASP A 365 -3.86 16.91 29.20
C ASP A 365 -4.31 17.91 30.29
N ALA A 366 -3.39 18.76 30.76
CA ALA A 366 -3.70 19.78 31.79
C ALA A 366 -4.71 20.83 31.30
N GLN A 367 -4.63 21.20 30.02
CA GLN A 367 -5.56 22.17 29.43
C GLN A 367 -6.94 21.56 29.13
N LEU A 368 -6.99 20.24 28.86
CA LEU A 368 -8.26 19.53 28.65
C LEU A 368 -9.16 19.58 29.90
N ALA A 369 -8.58 19.70 31.10
CA ALA A 369 -9.34 19.87 32.33
C ALA A 369 -10.26 21.10 32.35
N PHE A 370 -10.00 22.14 31.54
CA PHE A 370 -10.90 23.28 31.41
C PHE A 370 -12.27 22.92 30.82
N LEU A 371 -12.40 21.75 30.17
CA LEU A 371 -13.66 21.28 29.59
C LEU A 371 -14.47 20.38 30.53
N GLU A 372 -13.91 19.89 31.63
CA GLU A 372 -14.46 18.75 32.43
C GLU A 372 -15.87 18.98 32.99
N ASN A 373 -16.31 20.24 33.12
CA ASN A 373 -17.65 20.57 33.64
C ASN A 373 -18.70 20.81 32.54
N LEU A 374 -18.34 20.63 31.26
CA LEU A 374 -19.26 20.83 30.13
C LEU A 374 -20.13 19.60 29.89
N THR A 375 -21.05 19.28 30.79
CA THR A 375 -21.91 18.11 30.70
C THR A 375 -22.90 18.12 29.51
N ASP A 376 -23.16 19.31 28.95
CA ASP A 376 -23.97 19.48 27.73
C ASP A 376 -23.18 19.26 26.42
N LEU A 377 -21.86 19.05 26.51
CA LEU A 377 -21.01 18.84 25.35
C LEU A 377 -21.34 17.51 24.67
N GLN A 378 -21.71 17.56 23.39
CA GLN A 378 -22.10 16.38 22.60
C GLN A 378 -21.01 15.90 21.66
N LYS A 379 -20.17 16.84 21.17
CA LYS A 379 -19.11 16.52 20.21
C LYS A 379 -17.77 17.12 20.65
N LEU A 380 -16.72 16.24 20.64
CA LEU A 380 -15.36 16.64 21.00
C LEU A 380 -14.35 16.05 20.01
N GLU A 381 -13.69 16.93 19.28
CA GLU A 381 -12.65 16.59 18.29
C GLU A 381 -11.27 16.94 18.87
N LEU A 382 -10.47 15.93 19.14
CA LEU A 382 -9.12 16.05 19.75
C LEU A 382 -8.03 15.36 18.91
N GLN A 383 -8.33 15.00 17.66
CA GLN A 383 -7.36 14.29 16.82
C GLN A 383 -6.11 15.15 16.59
N VAL A 384 -4.97 14.48 16.53
CA VAL A 384 -3.65 15.12 16.32
C VAL A 384 -3.36 16.16 17.41
N THR A 385 -3.60 15.79 18.68
CA THR A 385 -3.22 16.60 19.86
C THR A 385 -2.30 15.81 20.78
N GLN A 386 -1.78 16.46 21.84
CA GLN A 386 -0.89 15.84 22.84
C GLN A 386 -1.67 15.13 23.96
N ILE A 387 -2.91 14.72 23.70
CA ILE A 387 -3.74 14.05 24.70
C ILE A 387 -3.27 12.61 24.91
N SER A 388 -3.14 12.25 26.18
CA SER A 388 -2.78 10.91 26.65
C SER A 388 -3.88 10.30 27.53
N ASP A 389 -3.59 9.15 28.14
CA ASP A 389 -4.46 8.52 29.13
C ASP A 389 -4.77 9.44 30.33
N LEU A 390 -3.90 10.39 30.64
CA LEU A 390 -4.14 11.36 31.73
C LEU A 390 -5.30 12.30 31.39
N GLY A 391 -5.36 12.81 30.16
CA GLY A 391 -6.42 13.71 29.71
C GLY A 391 -7.79 13.04 29.70
N LEU A 392 -7.87 11.72 29.51
CA LEU A 392 -9.14 11.00 29.56
C LEU A 392 -9.82 11.03 30.93
N ALA A 393 -9.10 11.40 32.01
CA ALA A 393 -9.71 11.67 33.30
C ALA A 393 -10.68 12.87 33.28
N SER A 394 -10.40 13.87 32.43
CA SER A 394 -11.32 15.00 32.21
C SER A 394 -12.45 14.62 31.25
N VAL A 395 -12.15 13.85 30.20
CA VAL A 395 -13.14 13.42 29.21
C VAL A 395 -14.25 12.54 29.85
N GLN A 396 -13.91 11.67 30.81
CA GLN A 396 -14.90 10.81 31.47
C GLN A 396 -16.03 11.58 32.18
N ARG A 397 -15.82 12.88 32.49
CA ARG A 397 -16.83 13.75 33.14
C ARG A 397 -17.82 14.35 32.14
N LEU A 398 -17.53 14.31 30.86
CA LEU A 398 -18.35 14.86 29.78
C LEU A 398 -19.47 13.87 29.42
N THR A 399 -20.37 13.60 30.36
CA THR A 399 -21.37 12.51 30.24
C THR A 399 -22.38 12.72 29.11
N GLY A 400 -22.53 13.94 28.58
CA GLY A 400 -23.37 14.25 27.42
C GLY A 400 -22.76 13.89 26.07
N LEU A 401 -21.47 13.45 26.02
CA LEU A 401 -20.79 13.18 24.76
C LEU A 401 -21.46 12.08 23.95
N ARG A 402 -21.65 12.36 22.66
CA ARG A 402 -22.11 11.43 21.62
C ARG A 402 -21.01 11.13 20.60
N GLU A 403 -20.15 12.09 20.30
CA GLU A 403 -19.07 11.94 19.35
C GLU A 403 -17.73 12.32 20.01
N LEU A 404 -16.77 11.41 19.97
CA LEU A 404 -15.40 11.63 20.46
C LEU A 404 -14.39 11.16 19.43
N ASN A 405 -13.48 12.06 19.06
CA ASN A 405 -12.39 11.75 18.16
C ASN A 405 -11.04 11.97 18.86
N LEU A 406 -10.32 10.90 19.09
CA LEU A 406 -8.98 10.84 19.70
C LEU A 406 -7.94 10.31 18.71
N SER A 407 -8.25 10.30 17.40
CA SER A 407 -7.35 9.74 16.39
C SER A 407 -5.98 10.42 16.42
N ASN A 408 -4.92 9.64 16.23
CA ASN A 408 -3.54 10.12 16.25
C ASN A 408 -3.19 10.88 17.55
N THR A 409 -3.62 10.36 18.70
CA THR A 409 -3.20 10.79 20.05
C THR A 409 -2.40 9.67 20.73
N THR A 410 -1.84 9.94 21.91
CA THR A 410 -1.07 8.93 22.67
C THR A 410 -1.95 8.10 23.62
N VAL A 411 -3.26 8.10 23.41
CA VAL A 411 -4.20 7.28 24.18
C VAL A 411 -3.91 5.80 23.97
N SER A 412 -3.87 5.05 25.07
CA SER A 412 -3.63 3.62 25.11
C SER A 412 -4.83 2.85 25.65
N SER A 413 -4.71 1.53 25.73
CA SER A 413 -5.68 0.64 26.34
C SER A 413 -6.02 1.00 27.78
N THR A 414 -5.06 1.53 28.56
CA THR A 414 -5.28 1.98 29.94
C THR A 414 -6.28 3.14 30.02
N GLY A 415 -6.21 4.07 29.06
CA GLY A 415 -7.13 5.21 29.01
C GLY A 415 -8.57 4.83 28.64
N LEU A 416 -8.77 3.81 27.81
CA LEU A 416 -10.11 3.45 27.30
C LEU A 416 -11.09 3.10 28.42
N GLY A 417 -10.62 2.53 29.54
CA GLY A 417 -11.47 2.21 30.67
C GLY A 417 -12.23 3.41 31.25
N LYS A 418 -11.66 4.61 31.13
CA LYS A 418 -12.30 5.86 31.58
C LYS A 418 -13.49 6.27 30.73
N LEU A 419 -13.55 5.82 29.48
CA LEU A 419 -14.64 6.14 28.55
C LEU A 419 -15.93 5.35 28.88
N ALA A 420 -15.89 4.31 29.72
CA ALA A 420 -17.06 3.54 30.12
C ALA A 420 -18.14 4.38 30.85
N ALA A 421 -17.77 5.56 31.38
CA ALA A 421 -18.69 6.51 31.96
C ALA A 421 -19.56 7.25 30.92
N LEU A 422 -19.18 7.22 29.64
CA LEU A 422 -19.85 7.94 28.55
C LEU A 422 -20.98 7.09 27.95
N SER A 423 -22.05 6.88 28.71
CA SER A 423 -23.16 5.99 28.33
C SER A 423 -23.91 6.40 27.04
N HIS A 424 -23.80 7.68 26.64
CA HIS A 424 -24.42 8.25 25.44
C HIS A 424 -23.48 8.27 24.21
N LEU A 425 -22.23 7.82 24.35
CA LEU A 425 -21.25 7.87 23.27
C LEU A 425 -21.64 6.93 22.13
N GLU A 426 -21.93 7.52 20.96
CA GLU A 426 -22.37 6.82 19.75
C GLU A 426 -21.22 6.61 18.76
N THR A 427 -20.32 7.58 18.65
CA THR A 427 -19.18 7.55 17.73
C THR A 427 -17.87 7.71 18.49
N LEU A 428 -16.97 6.74 18.32
CA LEU A 428 -15.61 6.77 18.86
C LEU A 428 -14.59 6.54 17.75
N LYS A 429 -13.72 7.53 17.54
CA LYS A 429 -12.58 7.41 16.61
C LYS A 429 -11.29 7.41 17.41
N ILE A 430 -10.56 6.31 17.33
CA ILE A 430 -9.26 6.07 18.00
C ILE A 430 -8.25 5.48 17.01
N SER A 431 -8.34 5.91 15.74
CA SER A 431 -7.41 5.48 14.71
C SER A 431 -6.00 6.03 14.99
N GLY A 432 -4.96 5.25 14.71
CA GLY A 432 -3.57 5.64 14.93
C GLY A 432 -3.23 5.90 16.41
N THR A 433 -3.92 5.26 17.36
CA THR A 433 -3.64 5.32 18.81
C THR A 433 -2.88 4.06 19.26
N LEU A 434 -2.46 4.03 20.54
CA LEU A 434 -1.75 2.91 21.15
C LEU A 434 -2.70 1.82 21.70
N VAL A 435 -3.95 1.83 21.26
CA VAL A 435 -4.96 0.86 21.70
C VAL A 435 -4.67 -0.51 21.09
N ASP A 436 -4.73 -1.54 21.93
CA ASP A 436 -4.55 -2.96 21.58
C ASP A 436 -5.77 -3.81 21.96
N ALA A 437 -5.68 -5.13 21.77
CA ALA A 437 -6.77 -6.06 22.04
C ALA A 437 -7.31 -5.99 23.48
N PRO A 438 -6.53 -5.99 24.57
CA PRO A 438 -7.00 -5.84 25.94
C PRO A 438 -7.85 -4.58 26.18
N GLY A 439 -7.48 -3.45 25.57
CA GLY A 439 -8.22 -2.19 25.74
C GLY A 439 -9.62 -2.24 25.19
N LEU A 440 -9.84 -2.95 24.09
CA LEU A 440 -11.16 -3.05 23.45
C LEU A 440 -12.22 -3.72 24.33
N ALA A 441 -11.83 -4.59 25.26
CA ALA A 441 -12.75 -5.20 26.22
C ALA A 441 -13.44 -4.15 27.11
N GLN A 442 -12.84 -2.98 27.31
CA GLN A 442 -13.40 -1.89 28.11
C GLN A 442 -14.57 -1.19 27.41
N LEU A 443 -14.63 -1.23 26.08
CA LEU A 443 -15.67 -0.57 25.29
C LEU A 443 -17.06 -1.19 25.49
N LYS A 444 -17.16 -2.42 26.03
CA LYS A 444 -18.44 -3.04 26.39
C LYS A 444 -19.27 -2.19 27.37
N GLY A 445 -18.61 -1.29 28.12
CA GLY A 445 -19.25 -0.34 29.01
C GLY A 445 -19.97 0.80 28.31
N ILE A 446 -19.89 0.91 26.96
CA ILE A 446 -20.49 1.98 26.18
C ILE A 446 -21.66 1.42 25.33
N PRO A 447 -22.88 1.31 25.89
CA PRO A 447 -23.99 0.61 25.22
C PRO A 447 -24.55 1.33 24.01
N ALA A 448 -24.32 2.65 23.90
CA ALA A 448 -24.79 3.46 22.78
C ALA A 448 -23.88 3.40 21.54
N LEU A 449 -22.68 2.77 21.63
CA LEU A 449 -21.69 2.81 20.56
C LEU A 449 -22.22 2.17 19.26
N ARG A 450 -22.11 2.94 18.16
CA ARG A 450 -22.58 2.60 16.81
C ARG A 450 -21.49 2.69 15.75
N ASP A 451 -20.59 3.65 15.90
CA ASP A 451 -19.50 3.90 14.95
C ASP A 451 -18.17 3.81 15.69
N LEU A 452 -17.30 2.89 15.25
CA LEU A 452 -15.97 2.65 15.83
C LEU A 452 -14.91 2.65 14.73
N ASP A 453 -13.92 3.53 14.87
CA ASP A 453 -12.76 3.58 13.99
C ASP A 453 -11.49 3.24 14.77
N LEU A 454 -10.88 2.12 14.40
CA LEU A 454 -9.64 1.57 14.96
C LEU A 454 -8.49 1.56 13.96
N SER A 455 -8.67 2.18 12.79
CA SER A 455 -7.70 2.12 11.69
C SER A 455 -6.29 2.48 12.16
N GLY A 456 -5.29 1.64 11.80
CA GLY A 456 -3.89 1.89 12.14
C GLY A 456 -3.57 1.90 13.65
N SER A 457 -4.40 1.29 14.50
CA SER A 457 -4.09 1.00 15.91
C SER A 457 -3.31 -0.33 16.04
N HIS A 458 -3.05 -0.80 17.28
CA HIS A 458 -2.33 -2.07 17.53
C HIS A 458 -3.26 -3.28 17.70
N VAL A 459 -4.41 -3.23 17.06
CA VAL A 459 -5.40 -4.30 17.11
C VAL A 459 -5.09 -5.36 16.06
N ALA A 460 -5.03 -6.63 16.49
CA ALA A 460 -4.89 -7.81 15.63
C ALA A 460 -6.08 -8.76 15.86
N ASP A 461 -6.03 -9.97 15.30
CA ASP A 461 -7.13 -10.96 15.34
C ASP A 461 -7.78 -11.14 16.72
N ARG A 462 -6.98 -11.22 17.78
CA ARG A 462 -7.49 -11.33 19.17
C ARG A 462 -8.38 -10.16 19.60
N GLY A 463 -8.14 -8.97 19.03
CA GLY A 463 -8.95 -7.79 19.33
C GLY A 463 -10.38 -7.91 18.79
N LEU A 464 -10.57 -8.62 17.69
CA LEU A 464 -11.88 -8.80 17.07
C LEU A 464 -12.84 -9.62 17.95
N GLU A 465 -12.33 -10.50 18.81
CA GLU A 465 -13.15 -11.21 19.79
C GLU A 465 -13.82 -10.24 20.78
N ASN A 466 -13.11 -9.18 21.18
CA ASN A 466 -13.63 -8.13 22.06
C ASN A 466 -14.63 -7.22 21.32
N ILE A 467 -14.35 -6.87 20.06
CA ILE A 467 -15.25 -6.10 19.20
C ILE A 467 -16.56 -6.86 18.98
N ALA A 468 -16.52 -8.18 18.89
CA ALA A 468 -17.70 -9.03 18.74
C ALA A 468 -18.74 -8.87 19.87
N LEU A 469 -18.36 -8.32 21.02
CA LEU A 469 -19.27 -8.01 22.14
C LEU A 469 -20.05 -6.71 21.93
N LEU A 470 -19.63 -5.85 20.98
CA LEU A 470 -20.26 -4.57 20.68
C LEU A 470 -21.38 -4.73 19.65
N THR A 471 -22.38 -5.56 19.97
CA THR A 471 -23.46 -5.95 19.05
C THR A 471 -24.35 -4.80 18.55
N GLY A 472 -24.15 -3.60 19.11
CA GLY A 472 -24.79 -2.36 18.67
C GLY A 472 -24.16 -1.70 17.45
N LEU A 473 -22.95 -2.10 17.06
CA LEU A 473 -22.20 -1.43 15.99
C LEU A 473 -22.93 -1.48 14.65
N ARG A 474 -22.86 -0.35 13.94
CA ARG A 474 -23.32 -0.16 12.56
C ARG A 474 -22.17 0.12 11.61
N THR A 475 -21.15 0.84 12.08
CA THR A 475 -19.94 1.15 11.29
C THR A 475 -18.71 0.68 12.05
N LEU A 476 -17.85 -0.06 11.36
CA LEU A 476 -16.57 -0.53 11.89
C LEU A 476 -15.47 -0.34 10.86
N ARG A 477 -14.42 0.44 11.23
CA ARG A 477 -13.24 0.66 10.38
C ARG A 477 -12.02 0.02 11.01
N LEU A 478 -11.39 -0.88 10.25
CA LEU A 478 -10.26 -1.71 10.65
C LEU A 478 -9.09 -1.62 9.65
N ARG A 479 -8.97 -0.50 8.95
CA ARG A 479 -7.92 -0.31 7.93
C ARG A 479 -6.51 -0.35 8.55
N TYR A 480 -5.55 -0.90 7.79
CA TYR A 480 -4.14 -0.95 8.21
C TYR A 480 -3.92 -1.69 9.54
N LEU A 481 -4.69 -2.74 9.81
CA LEU A 481 -4.53 -3.59 10.97
C LEU A 481 -3.98 -4.97 10.57
N ASP A 482 -3.25 -5.61 11.48
CA ASP A 482 -2.73 -6.98 11.31
C ASP A 482 -3.83 -8.01 11.53
N ILE A 483 -4.90 -7.92 10.72
CA ILE A 483 -6.06 -8.80 10.76
C ILE A 483 -5.97 -9.81 9.62
N THR A 484 -6.12 -11.09 9.98
CA THR A 484 -6.18 -12.22 9.06
C THR A 484 -7.58 -12.83 9.01
N ASP A 485 -7.76 -13.85 8.19
CA ASP A 485 -9.01 -14.61 8.12
C ASP A 485 -9.41 -15.21 9.48
N ALA A 486 -8.44 -15.52 10.35
CA ALA A 486 -8.70 -16.13 11.65
C ALA A 486 -9.50 -15.21 12.60
N GLY A 487 -9.28 -13.89 12.51
CA GLY A 487 -9.98 -12.92 13.35
C GLY A 487 -11.44 -12.70 12.98
N LEU A 488 -11.81 -12.88 11.71
CA LEU A 488 -13.11 -12.45 11.19
C LEU A 488 -14.31 -13.22 11.73
N GLY A 489 -14.10 -14.44 12.25
CA GLY A 489 -15.18 -15.27 12.80
C GLY A 489 -15.98 -14.57 13.92
N GLY A 490 -15.31 -13.75 14.73
CA GLY A 490 -15.95 -12.96 15.78
C GLY A 490 -16.94 -11.93 15.25
N LEU A 491 -16.64 -11.30 14.10
CA LEU A 491 -17.46 -10.23 13.53
C LEU A 491 -18.86 -10.69 13.09
N THR A 492 -19.07 -11.99 12.87
CA THR A 492 -20.38 -12.56 12.48
C THR A 492 -21.48 -12.27 13.50
N LYS A 493 -21.12 -11.96 14.75
CA LYS A 493 -22.06 -11.56 15.82
C LYS A 493 -22.61 -10.14 15.65
N LEU A 494 -21.97 -9.31 14.83
CA LEU A 494 -22.34 -7.91 14.61
C LEU A 494 -23.45 -7.79 13.56
N SER A 495 -24.60 -8.42 13.82
CA SER A 495 -25.71 -8.51 12.86
C SER A 495 -26.30 -7.15 12.43
N LYS A 496 -26.02 -6.06 13.16
CA LYS A 496 -26.48 -4.71 12.82
C LYS A 496 -25.47 -3.93 11.97
N LEU A 497 -24.34 -4.53 11.60
CA LEU A 497 -23.29 -3.85 10.87
C LEU A 497 -23.77 -3.50 9.46
N GLU A 498 -23.65 -2.22 9.12
CA GLU A 498 -24.05 -1.63 7.83
C GLU A 498 -22.82 -1.24 7.00
N SER A 499 -21.72 -0.84 7.63
CA SER A 499 -20.47 -0.44 6.94
C SER A 499 -19.28 -1.12 7.61
N LEU A 500 -18.44 -1.80 6.79
CA LEU A 500 -17.23 -2.51 7.22
C LEU A 500 -16.07 -2.14 6.30
N ASP A 501 -15.00 -1.61 6.89
CA ASP A 501 -13.76 -1.31 6.18
C ASP A 501 -12.62 -2.21 6.69
N LEU A 502 -12.15 -3.09 5.82
CA LEU A 502 -11.05 -4.03 6.01
C LEU A 502 -9.89 -3.73 5.06
N SER A 503 -9.85 -2.54 4.47
CA SER A 503 -8.80 -2.17 3.51
C SER A 503 -7.41 -2.28 4.14
N SER A 504 -6.44 -2.77 3.35
CA SER A 504 -5.04 -2.93 3.78
C SER A 504 -4.91 -3.85 5.02
N THR A 505 -5.64 -4.98 5.02
CA THR A 505 -5.51 -6.09 5.97
C THR A 505 -5.12 -7.37 5.24
N GLU A 506 -4.80 -8.44 5.99
CA GLU A 506 -4.34 -9.72 5.42
C GLU A 506 -5.46 -10.71 5.10
N ILE A 507 -6.68 -10.22 4.95
CA ILE A 507 -7.81 -11.10 4.63
C ILE A 507 -7.73 -11.61 3.20
N THR A 508 -8.21 -12.85 3.03
CA THR A 508 -8.29 -13.56 1.77
C THR A 508 -9.73 -14.02 1.48
N ASP A 509 -9.89 -14.81 0.44
CA ASP A 509 -11.17 -15.41 0.07
C ASP A 509 -11.81 -16.22 1.23
N ALA A 510 -11.01 -16.82 2.11
CA ALA A 510 -11.50 -17.61 3.23
C ALA A 510 -12.16 -16.72 4.29
N GLY A 511 -11.59 -15.55 4.56
CA GLY A 511 -12.17 -14.57 5.49
C GLY A 511 -13.47 -13.96 4.95
N LEU A 512 -13.52 -13.68 3.65
CA LEU A 512 -14.69 -13.07 3.03
C LEU A 512 -15.92 -13.99 3.10
N LYS A 513 -15.73 -15.33 3.08
CA LYS A 513 -16.82 -16.31 3.31
C LYS A 513 -17.45 -16.15 4.69
N GLN A 514 -16.69 -15.77 5.71
CA GLN A 514 -17.21 -15.53 7.06
C GLN A 514 -18.06 -14.26 7.11
N ILE A 515 -17.58 -13.17 6.46
CA ILE A 515 -18.28 -11.88 6.39
C ILE A 515 -19.62 -11.98 5.66
N ALA A 516 -19.79 -12.95 4.78
CA ALA A 516 -21.05 -13.20 4.05
C ALA A 516 -22.28 -13.37 4.97
N ALA A 517 -22.09 -13.67 6.26
CA ALA A 517 -23.15 -13.73 7.27
C ALA A 517 -23.71 -12.34 7.67
N LEU A 518 -22.99 -11.25 7.37
CA LEU A 518 -23.38 -9.88 7.72
C LEU A 518 -24.33 -9.28 6.68
N THR A 519 -25.53 -9.85 6.56
CA THR A 519 -26.49 -9.56 5.48
C THR A 519 -27.04 -8.14 5.46
N ASN A 520 -26.84 -7.36 6.54
CA ASN A 520 -27.24 -5.95 6.62
C ASN A 520 -26.19 -5.00 6.06
N LEU A 521 -25.02 -5.50 5.61
CA LEU A 521 -23.98 -4.65 5.04
C LEU A 521 -24.49 -3.90 3.80
N ARG A 522 -24.24 -2.60 3.82
CA ARG A 522 -24.49 -1.64 2.75
C ARG A 522 -23.20 -1.16 2.10
N GLU A 523 -22.11 -1.10 2.89
CA GLU A 523 -20.81 -0.66 2.44
C GLU A 523 -19.74 -1.66 2.86
N LEU A 524 -18.92 -2.07 1.90
CA LEU A 524 -17.81 -3.01 2.11
C LEU A 524 -16.57 -2.51 1.36
N TYR A 525 -15.50 -2.25 2.13
CA TYR A 525 -14.23 -1.78 1.62
C TYR A 525 -13.18 -2.88 1.83
N LEU A 526 -12.58 -3.34 0.75
CA LEU A 526 -11.62 -4.44 0.69
C LEU A 526 -10.35 -4.06 -0.08
N ASN A 527 -10.07 -2.75 -0.20
CA ASN A 527 -8.93 -2.26 -0.96
C ASN A 527 -7.61 -2.82 -0.41
N TYR A 528 -6.67 -3.19 -1.29
CA TYR A 528 -5.36 -3.71 -0.91
C TYR A 528 -5.42 -4.96 -0.01
N THR A 529 -6.29 -5.91 -0.33
CA THR A 529 -6.43 -7.20 0.36
C THR A 529 -6.17 -8.37 -0.57
N GLY A 530 -6.03 -9.57 0.01
CA GLY A 530 -5.81 -10.82 -0.73
C GLY A 530 -7.07 -11.42 -1.37
N ILE A 531 -8.14 -10.64 -1.55
CA ILE A 531 -9.42 -11.11 -2.10
C ILE A 531 -9.28 -11.40 -3.60
N GLY A 532 -9.73 -12.59 -4.01
CA GLY A 532 -9.82 -13.03 -5.39
C GLY A 532 -11.25 -13.40 -5.81
N ASN A 533 -11.34 -14.17 -6.87
CA ASN A 533 -12.63 -14.54 -7.48
C ASN A 533 -13.52 -15.40 -6.55
N ALA A 534 -12.91 -16.32 -5.79
CA ALA A 534 -13.65 -17.21 -4.90
C ALA A 534 -14.24 -16.46 -3.70
N GLY A 535 -13.58 -15.40 -3.23
CA GLY A 535 -14.10 -14.51 -2.19
C GLY A 535 -15.30 -13.71 -2.68
N LEU A 536 -15.23 -13.14 -3.90
CA LEU A 536 -16.36 -12.39 -4.45
C LEU A 536 -17.61 -13.25 -4.65
N ALA A 537 -17.45 -14.52 -4.99
CA ALA A 537 -18.59 -15.45 -5.08
C ALA A 537 -19.33 -15.61 -3.74
N ALA A 538 -18.63 -15.43 -2.61
CA ALA A 538 -19.24 -15.50 -1.28
C ALA A 538 -20.09 -14.27 -0.93
N LEU A 539 -19.96 -13.14 -1.65
CA LEU A 539 -20.76 -11.91 -1.39
C LEU A 539 -22.22 -12.02 -1.80
N LYS A 540 -22.62 -13.08 -2.50
CA LYS A 540 -23.99 -13.26 -3.00
C LYS A 540 -25.10 -13.04 -1.94
N PRO A 541 -24.95 -13.39 -0.64
CA PRO A 541 -25.97 -13.12 0.38
C PRO A 541 -26.12 -11.64 0.74
N LEU A 542 -25.15 -10.78 0.44
CA LEU A 542 -25.13 -9.37 0.83
C LEU A 542 -26.02 -8.50 -0.06
N GLN A 543 -27.29 -8.83 -0.15
CA GLN A 543 -28.25 -8.19 -1.07
C GLN A 543 -28.53 -6.71 -0.77
N GLN A 544 -28.15 -6.21 0.43
CA GLN A 544 -28.29 -4.80 0.80
C GLN A 544 -27.09 -3.93 0.36
N LEU A 545 -26.05 -4.56 -0.24
CA LEU A 545 -24.81 -3.86 -0.57
C LEU A 545 -25.04 -2.77 -1.61
N GLN A 546 -24.62 -1.56 -1.27
CA GLN A 546 -24.72 -0.35 -2.09
C GLN A 546 -23.34 0.16 -2.55
N ARG A 547 -22.29 -0.13 -1.77
CA ARG A 547 -20.91 0.25 -2.09
C ARG A 547 -19.98 -0.95 -1.93
N LEU A 548 -19.16 -1.19 -2.95
CA LEU A 548 -18.12 -2.21 -2.95
C LEU A 548 -16.83 -1.59 -3.51
N GLU A 549 -15.76 -1.67 -2.73
CA GLU A 549 -14.44 -1.23 -3.14
C GLU A 549 -13.45 -2.39 -3.09
N LEU A 550 -12.77 -2.63 -4.22
CA LEU A 550 -11.86 -3.74 -4.46
C LEU A 550 -10.51 -3.28 -5.04
N ILE A 551 -10.15 -2.01 -4.83
CA ILE A 551 -8.93 -1.42 -5.40
C ILE A 551 -7.72 -2.28 -5.03
N HIS A 552 -6.89 -2.67 -6.03
CA HIS A 552 -5.69 -3.46 -5.79
C HIS A 552 -5.95 -4.82 -5.10
N THR A 553 -7.02 -5.52 -5.46
CA THR A 553 -7.26 -6.91 -5.04
C THR A 553 -6.86 -7.90 -6.15
N HIS A 554 -7.06 -9.19 -5.94
CA HIS A 554 -6.74 -10.24 -6.91
C HIS A 554 -7.93 -10.66 -7.78
N ALA A 555 -9.02 -9.92 -7.74
CA ALA A 555 -10.21 -10.18 -8.55
C ALA A 555 -9.96 -9.86 -10.04
N ASN A 556 -10.63 -10.60 -10.91
CA ASN A 556 -10.67 -10.36 -12.35
C ASN A 556 -12.13 -10.48 -12.87
N ASP A 557 -12.32 -10.53 -14.18
CA ASP A 557 -13.65 -10.61 -14.82
C ASP A 557 -14.49 -11.77 -14.29
N GLN A 558 -13.90 -12.93 -14.01
CA GLN A 558 -14.60 -14.09 -13.43
C GLN A 558 -15.14 -13.77 -12.03
N GLY A 559 -14.37 -13.04 -11.21
CA GLY A 559 -14.82 -12.59 -9.89
C GLY A 559 -15.93 -11.55 -10.01
N ILE A 560 -15.79 -10.59 -10.92
CA ILE A 560 -16.81 -9.55 -11.16
C ILE A 560 -18.12 -10.17 -11.65
N ALA A 561 -18.09 -11.27 -12.40
CA ALA A 561 -19.31 -11.99 -12.76
C ALA A 561 -20.17 -12.39 -11.54
N SER A 562 -19.55 -12.66 -10.39
CA SER A 562 -20.26 -12.98 -9.15
C SER A 562 -20.97 -11.77 -8.51
N VAL A 563 -20.54 -10.55 -8.86
CA VAL A 563 -21.13 -9.30 -8.35
C VAL A 563 -22.47 -8.96 -9.05
N ALA A 564 -22.75 -9.56 -10.20
CA ALA A 564 -23.97 -9.31 -10.99
C ALA A 564 -25.28 -9.46 -10.18
N GLY A 565 -25.28 -10.30 -9.13
CA GLY A 565 -26.44 -10.49 -8.24
C GLY A 565 -26.70 -9.34 -7.25
N LEU A 566 -25.77 -8.37 -7.07
CA LEU A 566 -25.87 -7.30 -6.08
C LEU A 566 -26.67 -6.10 -6.64
N GLN A 567 -27.95 -6.31 -6.87
CA GLN A 567 -28.83 -5.38 -7.59
C GLN A 567 -29.02 -4.01 -6.91
N ASN A 568 -28.62 -3.86 -5.65
CA ASN A 568 -28.67 -2.58 -4.93
C ASN A 568 -27.37 -1.77 -5.05
N LEU A 569 -26.33 -2.29 -5.74
CA LEU A 569 -25.03 -1.64 -5.84
C LEU A 569 -25.16 -0.30 -6.59
N ARG A 570 -24.63 0.74 -5.95
CA ARG A 570 -24.61 2.13 -6.45
C ARG A 570 -23.20 2.61 -6.77
N ILE A 571 -22.22 2.11 -6.03
CA ILE A 571 -20.82 2.53 -6.11
C ILE A 571 -19.95 1.29 -6.21
N ALA A 572 -19.15 1.21 -7.27
CA ALA A 572 -18.13 0.18 -7.49
C ALA A 572 -16.79 0.85 -7.78
N LYS A 573 -15.79 0.59 -6.92
CA LYS A 573 -14.40 1.00 -7.14
C LYS A 573 -13.58 -0.26 -7.44
N LEU A 574 -13.16 -0.39 -8.68
CA LEU A 574 -12.53 -1.60 -9.24
C LEU A 574 -11.16 -1.26 -9.86
N ASP A 575 -10.54 -0.20 -9.37
CA ASP A 575 -9.28 0.31 -9.88
C ASP A 575 -8.15 -0.70 -9.66
N TYR A 576 -7.21 -0.76 -10.60
CA TYR A 576 -6.04 -1.63 -10.53
C TYR A 576 -6.37 -3.14 -10.49
N LEU A 577 -7.55 -3.54 -10.99
CA LEU A 577 -7.90 -4.95 -11.20
C LEU A 577 -7.54 -5.41 -12.61
N THR A 578 -7.33 -6.72 -12.76
CA THR A 578 -7.13 -7.34 -14.08
C THR A 578 -8.48 -7.54 -14.75
N LEU A 579 -9.09 -6.45 -15.23
CA LEU A 579 -10.40 -6.43 -15.90
C LEU A 579 -10.25 -6.09 -17.37
N ASP A 580 -11.10 -6.71 -18.19
CA ASP A 580 -11.30 -6.37 -19.60
C ASP A 580 -12.77 -5.96 -19.87
N ASP A 581 -13.16 -5.87 -21.14
CA ASP A 581 -14.50 -5.44 -21.55
C ASP A 581 -15.62 -6.38 -21.07
N GLN A 582 -15.31 -7.62 -20.66
CA GLN A 582 -16.28 -8.57 -20.10
C GLN A 582 -16.82 -8.08 -18.76
N ALA A 583 -15.96 -7.50 -17.90
CA ALA A 583 -16.40 -6.89 -16.64
C ALA A 583 -17.49 -5.84 -16.88
N VAL A 584 -17.30 -4.96 -17.88
CA VAL A 584 -18.28 -3.92 -18.20
C VAL A 584 -19.62 -4.51 -18.61
N THR A 585 -19.60 -5.62 -19.35
CA THR A 585 -20.82 -6.34 -19.77
C THR A 585 -21.62 -6.83 -18.56
N VAL A 586 -20.93 -7.33 -17.52
CA VAL A 586 -21.55 -7.74 -16.25
C VAL A 586 -22.10 -6.54 -15.48
N LEU A 587 -21.30 -5.48 -15.34
CA LEU A 587 -21.66 -4.28 -14.58
C LEU A 587 -22.85 -3.52 -15.18
N LYS A 588 -23.03 -3.59 -16.50
CA LYS A 588 -24.22 -3.06 -17.18
C LYS A 588 -25.53 -3.68 -16.63
N GLY A 589 -25.49 -4.91 -16.13
CA GLY A 589 -26.64 -5.58 -15.49
C GLY A 589 -27.03 -5.02 -14.12
N LEU A 590 -26.31 -4.04 -13.56
CA LEU A 590 -26.57 -3.43 -12.25
C LEU A 590 -27.40 -2.14 -12.40
N PRO A 591 -28.72 -2.18 -12.17
CA PRO A 591 -29.63 -1.10 -12.58
C PRO A 591 -29.50 0.18 -11.74
N ARG A 592 -28.82 0.10 -10.58
CA ARG A 592 -28.67 1.23 -9.64
C ARG A 592 -27.28 1.81 -9.60
N LEU A 593 -26.36 1.32 -10.45
CA LEU A 593 -24.98 1.77 -10.46
C LEU A 593 -24.87 3.22 -10.94
N ARG A 594 -24.35 4.11 -10.08
CA ARG A 594 -24.19 5.54 -10.31
C ARG A 594 -22.75 5.99 -10.35
N GLU A 595 -21.88 5.28 -9.65
CA GLU A 595 -20.46 5.60 -9.58
C GLU A 595 -19.65 4.35 -9.89
N LEU A 596 -18.82 4.42 -10.93
CA LEU A 596 -17.97 3.32 -11.39
C LEU A 596 -16.55 3.85 -11.60
N SER A 597 -15.58 3.22 -10.92
CA SER A 597 -14.16 3.48 -11.15
C SER A 597 -13.48 2.23 -11.69
N LEU A 598 -12.78 2.39 -12.81
CA LEU A 598 -12.06 1.38 -13.57
C LEU A 598 -10.65 1.88 -13.91
N ASP A 599 -10.10 2.79 -13.08
CA ASP A 599 -8.75 3.31 -13.28
C ASP A 599 -7.75 2.17 -13.39
N ASN A 600 -6.86 2.28 -14.35
CA ASN A 600 -5.79 1.32 -14.54
C ASN A 600 -6.27 -0.13 -14.76
N THR A 601 -7.28 -0.29 -15.63
CA THR A 601 -7.80 -1.58 -16.09
C THR A 601 -7.64 -1.74 -17.62
N GLY A 602 -7.86 -2.96 -18.12
CA GLY A 602 -7.73 -3.28 -19.55
C GLY A 602 -8.94 -2.93 -20.41
N ILE A 603 -9.83 -2.03 -19.96
CA ILE A 603 -11.03 -1.61 -20.71
C ILE A 603 -10.63 -0.90 -21.99
N THR A 604 -11.22 -1.30 -23.11
CA THR A 604 -10.99 -0.77 -24.45
C THR A 604 -12.19 0.05 -24.96
N ASP A 605 -12.12 0.48 -26.22
CA ASP A 605 -13.24 1.14 -26.91
C ASP A 605 -14.51 0.28 -26.96
N GLN A 606 -14.38 -1.05 -26.95
CA GLN A 606 -15.52 -1.96 -26.90
C GLN A 606 -16.23 -1.89 -25.54
N GLY A 607 -15.48 -1.84 -24.45
CA GLY A 607 -16.03 -1.61 -23.11
C GLY A 607 -16.67 -0.22 -23.01
N ALA A 608 -16.03 0.81 -23.57
CA ALA A 608 -16.58 2.15 -23.66
C ALA A 608 -17.91 2.17 -24.43
N GLN A 609 -18.05 1.41 -25.53
CA GLN A 609 -19.30 1.25 -26.26
C GLN A 609 -20.40 0.66 -25.37
N THR A 610 -20.09 -0.31 -24.52
CA THR A 610 -21.04 -0.91 -23.57
C THR A 610 -21.45 0.10 -22.49
N LEU A 611 -20.51 0.88 -21.93
CA LEU A 611 -20.75 1.92 -20.93
C LEU A 611 -21.74 2.99 -21.39
N ARG A 612 -21.80 3.30 -22.69
CA ARG A 612 -22.75 4.28 -23.27
C ARG A 612 -24.22 4.00 -22.93
N SER A 613 -24.56 2.74 -22.69
CA SER A 613 -25.92 2.33 -22.34
C SER A 613 -26.26 2.42 -20.85
N MET A 614 -25.27 2.75 -19.99
CA MET A 614 -25.44 2.84 -18.53
C MET A 614 -25.86 4.27 -18.12
N THR A 615 -27.04 4.69 -18.52
CA THR A 615 -27.54 6.09 -18.39
C THR A 615 -27.73 6.57 -16.96
N GLU A 616 -27.76 5.64 -15.99
CA GLU A 616 -27.85 5.98 -14.55
C GLU A 616 -26.50 6.41 -13.97
N LEU A 617 -25.38 6.24 -14.68
CA LEU A 617 -24.07 6.68 -14.21
C LEU A 617 -24.02 8.21 -14.05
N ARG A 618 -23.42 8.65 -12.95
CA ARG A 618 -23.16 10.07 -12.61
C ARG A 618 -21.67 10.36 -12.46
N ALA A 619 -20.88 9.34 -12.12
CA ALA A 619 -19.42 9.44 -12.07
C ALA A 619 -18.80 8.18 -12.67
N LEU A 620 -17.90 8.36 -13.61
CA LEU A 620 -17.16 7.29 -14.29
C LEU A 620 -15.68 7.65 -14.32
N ASN A 621 -14.84 6.80 -13.78
CA ASN A 621 -13.39 6.93 -13.89
C ASN A 621 -12.86 5.83 -14.81
N ILE A 622 -12.33 6.22 -15.95
CA ILE A 622 -11.64 5.39 -16.94
C ILE A 622 -10.22 5.92 -17.20
N TYR A 623 -9.62 6.53 -16.16
CA TYR A 623 -8.25 7.01 -16.22
C TYR A 623 -7.31 5.81 -16.44
N HIS A 624 -6.21 5.97 -17.14
CA HIS A 624 -5.24 4.91 -17.45
C HIS A 624 -5.82 3.61 -18.04
N THR A 625 -6.95 3.67 -18.76
CA THR A 625 -7.49 2.52 -19.52
C THR A 625 -6.99 2.53 -20.97
N LEU A 626 -7.44 1.58 -21.77
CA LEU A 626 -7.14 1.50 -23.21
C LEU A 626 -8.20 2.21 -24.08
N VAL A 627 -9.08 3.01 -23.47
CA VAL A 627 -10.11 3.80 -24.15
C VAL A 627 -9.46 4.94 -24.93
N THR A 628 -9.80 5.08 -26.22
CA THR A 628 -9.30 6.16 -27.06
C THR A 628 -10.09 7.47 -26.84
N GLU A 629 -9.52 8.60 -27.27
CA GLU A 629 -10.20 9.90 -27.22
C GLU A 629 -11.52 9.89 -27.97
N ASN A 630 -11.61 9.21 -29.13
CA ASN A 630 -12.84 9.11 -29.91
C ASN A 630 -13.94 8.37 -29.14
N ALA A 631 -13.60 7.28 -28.47
CA ALA A 631 -14.54 6.52 -27.66
C ALA A 631 -14.98 7.32 -26.42
N TRP A 632 -14.07 8.06 -25.78
CA TRP A 632 -14.41 8.97 -24.70
C TRP A 632 -15.37 10.09 -25.12
N LEU A 633 -15.16 10.74 -26.29
CA LEU A 633 -16.06 11.75 -26.82
C LEU A 633 -17.48 11.17 -27.08
N ALA A 634 -17.54 9.93 -27.59
CA ALA A 634 -18.80 9.22 -27.77
C ALA A 634 -19.50 8.90 -26.44
N LEU A 635 -18.73 8.53 -25.39
CA LEU A 635 -19.25 8.36 -24.03
C LEU A 635 -19.80 9.65 -23.46
N LYS A 636 -19.06 10.76 -23.58
CA LYS A 636 -19.48 12.07 -23.10
C LYS A 636 -20.80 12.55 -23.77
N THR A 637 -20.96 12.23 -25.04
CA THR A 637 -22.19 12.52 -25.79
C THR A 637 -23.37 11.67 -25.30
N ALA A 638 -23.12 10.37 -25.02
CA ALA A 638 -24.16 9.43 -24.61
C ALA A 638 -24.57 9.61 -23.12
N LEU A 639 -23.66 10.08 -22.28
CA LEU A 639 -23.83 10.25 -20.84
C LEU A 639 -23.58 11.73 -20.42
N PRO A 640 -24.40 12.68 -20.85
CA PRO A 640 -24.14 14.12 -20.66
C PRO A 640 -24.14 14.56 -19.20
N GLU A 641 -24.84 13.82 -18.32
CA GLU A 641 -24.88 14.11 -16.87
C GLU A 641 -23.79 13.34 -16.07
N CYS A 642 -22.98 12.51 -16.73
CA CYS A 642 -21.94 11.75 -16.09
C CYS A 642 -20.63 12.55 -16.07
N GLN A 643 -20.04 12.70 -14.88
CA GLN A 643 -18.68 13.21 -14.76
C GLN A 643 -17.69 12.11 -15.12
N ILE A 644 -16.99 12.26 -16.26
CA ILE A 644 -16.06 11.24 -16.76
C ILE A 644 -14.63 11.72 -16.58
N VAL A 645 -13.86 10.97 -15.77
CA VAL A 645 -12.41 11.14 -15.64
C VAL A 645 -11.73 10.26 -16.67
N PHE A 646 -10.88 10.86 -17.50
CA PHE A 646 -10.22 10.21 -18.63
C PHE A 646 -8.82 10.78 -18.84
N ASP A 647 -7.87 9.96 -19.26
CA ASP A 647 -6.56 10.39 -19.71
C ASP A 647 -6.43 10.16 -21.22
N ARG A 648 -6.30 11.27 -21.96
CA ARG A 648 -6.18 11.30 -23.41
C ARG A 648 -5.04 10.43 -23.94
N ASP A 649 -3.98 10.31 -23.18
CA ASP A 649 -2.73 9.71 -23.62
C ASP A 649 -2.56 8.26 -23.13
N SER A 650 -3.45 7.76 -22.29
CA SER A 650 -3.31 6.42 -21.68
C SER A 650 -3.42 5.28 -22.70
N ALA A 651 -4.20 5.48 -23.79
CA ALA A 651 -4.31 4.54 -24.88
C ALA A 651 -3.14 4.59 -25.89
N LEU A 652 -2.25 5.59 -25.80
CA LEU A 652 -1.13 5.74 -26.71
C LEU A 652 0.05 4.86 -26.31
N PRO A 653 0.62 4.05 -27.23
CA PRO A 653 1.69 3.09 -26.90
C PRO A 653 2.96 3.72 -26.33
N ASN A 654 3.24 4.99 -26.62
CA ASN A 654 4.53 5.64 -26.37
C ASN A 654 4.64 6.46 -25.07
N ARG A 655 3.56 6.66 -24.29
CA ARG A 655 3.63 7.49 -23.07
C ARG A 655 3.86 6.71 -21.77
N ARG A 656 3.62 5.42 -21.77
CA ARG A 656 3.90 4.54 -20.60
C ARG A 656 5.40 4.38 -20.28
N ILE A 657 6.28 5.03 -21.06
CA ILE A 657 7.75 4.94 -20.95
C ILE A 657 8.37 6.13 -20.19
N ARG A 658 7.61 7.19 -19.87
CA ARG A 658 8.18 8.47 -19.37
C ARG A 658 7.85 8.85 -17.93
N GLN A 659 7.26 7.96 -17.14
CA GLN A 659 7.04 8.25 -15.71
C GLN A 659 7.73 7.23 -14.81
#